data_a889171a93eda25eb5dfc8f00e3f59f1
#
_entry.id   a889171a93eda25eb5dfc8f00e3f59f1
#
_cell.length_a   1.000
_cell.length_b   1.000
_cell.length_c   1.000
_cell.angle_alpha   90.00
_cell.angle_beta   90.00
_cell.angle_gamma   90.00
#
_symmetry.space_group_name_H-M   'P 1'
#
loop_
_entity.id
_entity.type
_entity.pdbx_description
1 polymer ?
#
loop_
_entity_poly.entity_id
_entity_poly.type
_entity_poly.pdbx_seq_one_letter_code
_entity_poly.pdbx_strand_id
1 'polypeptide(L)'
;MALREYIRCIHGLHASRRVMHTIESIAIIGAGNMGSGIAQKSAQEQFEVQMVDREQRWVDKGQQTISDFLDEAVGRRIFSPAQVEGIKGRVTGVVGTENVSSDTDLVIEAVFEDFNVKTEVFGILDDVCDEHTILASNTSSLSVNDLAEAVGRPDRFVGLHFFYHPAKNRLVEIIPAETTSAETLAAVEQYCKTMGKVVIVCKDRPGFVVNRFFVPWLNEACKLLEEDVGTTAQIDAVARKAFRIGLGPFALMNLTGSPIAMHSTDYLAAQLGTPRYSATQSLRDLVADGRTWDISGDERCSEETAKVIRERLLGQVFAVSSQIVAEGICSMEDVDRGAKVGLRWALGPFEIANRIGVSEAVRMASNYAEQADLELPDWFTDRRNQFDFSYIDVEVKDGIANVRINRPEAMNALNVTVVSQLGEALDGLNVRDDVTTIVLEGAGKAFVAGADVKFFVDKIRADSIPDIYDFTANGHNVLDKLENSPKTTIALTTGLALGGGLELALACDYRVGTRRTQFRFPETNIGIFPGLGGTQRPPRISGIPAARWAVLAGNFMTANIAYDLGLITHLVDVSEVDSVIAQISKTGKPDEKYPAKPRDSNSSIAKFSNAFYSDENMSSILSGECPDGFDVEDKI
;
A
#
# COMPACT_ATOMS: atom_id res chain seq x y z
N MET A 1 -7.30 19.96 -4.28
CA MET A 1 -6.88 21.00 -3.32
C MET A 1 -7.59 20.86 -1.98
N ALA A 2 -8.91 20.81 -1.96
CA ALA A 2 -9.70 20.73 -0.70
C ALA A 2 -9.44 19.49 0.19
N LEU A 3 -9.25 18.29 -0.36
CA LEU A 3 -8.96 17.08 0.42
C LEU A 3 -7.54 17.10 1.02
N ARG A 4 -6.56 17.65 0.27
CA ARG A 4 -5.21 17.88 0.81
C ARG A 4 -5.21 18.92 1.92
N GLU A 5 -6.07 19.93 1.84
CA GLU A 5 -6.30 20.90 2.93
C GLU A 5 -7.09 20.29 4.09
N TYR A 6 -8.07 19.43 3.84
CA TYR A 6 -8.83 18.72 4.87
C TYR A 6 -7.93 17.73 5.63
N ILE A 7 -7.14 16.93 4.93
CA ILE A 7 -6.13 16.04 5.55
C ILE A 7 -5.06 16.89 6.27
N ARG A 8 -4.63 18.03 5.70
CA ARG A 8 -3.74 18.98 6.37
C ARG A 8 -4.37 19.62 7.61
N CYS A 9 -5.68 19.96 7.57
CA CYS A 9 -6.40 20.47 8.75
C CYS A 9 -6.49 19.43 9.86
N ILE A 10 -6.76 18.16 9.54
CA ILE A 10 -6.80 17.08 10.54
C ILE A 10 -5.41 16.87 11.16
N HIS A 11 -4.32 16.87 10.36
CA HIS A 11 -2.95 16.76 10.87
C HIS A 11 -2.44 18.04 11.54
N GLY A 12 -3.06 19.20 11.32
CA GLY A 12 -2.67 20.51 11.86
C GLY A 12 -3.30 20.91 13.19
N LEU A 13 -4.36 20.24 13.64
CA LEU A 13 -5.08 20.58 14.87
C LEU A 13 -4.51 19.79 16.06
N HIS A 14 -3.66 20.48 16.84
CA HIS A 14 -3.22 20.14 18.19
C HIS A 14 -2.43 18.86 18.42
N ALA A 15 -1.15 18.86 18.07
CA ALA A 15 -0.19 18.02 18.76
C ALA A 15 0.25 18.65 20.09
N SER A 16 -0.58 18.57 21.12
CA SER A 16 -0.04 18.47 22.49
C SER A 16 0.75 17.16 22.53
N ARG A 17 2.00 17.19 22.99
CA ARG A 17 2.89 16.03 23.18
C ARG A 17 2.20 14.94 24.03
N ARG A 18 1.32 14.14 23.44
CA ARG A 18 0.93 12.84 23.97
C ARG A 18 1.72 11.80 23.19
N VAL A 19 2.38 10.90 23.93
CA VAL A 19 3.02 9.70 23.38
C VAL A 19 2.00 9.02 22.48
N MET A 20 2.32 8.83 21.18
CA MET A 20 1.45 8.07 20.29
C MET A 20 1.23 6.69 20.91
N HIS A 21 -0.03 6.34 21.17
CA HIS A 21 -0.37 5.01 21.68
C HIS A 21 -0.01 3.98 20.60
N THR A 22 0.94 3.10 20.92
CA THR A 22 1.39 2.06 19.98
C THR A 22 0.39 0.91 20.04
N ILE A 23 -0.22 0.56 18.93
CA ILE A 23 -1.08 -0.64 18.85
C ILE A 23 -0.21 -1.88 18.92
N GLU A 24 -0.44 -2.74 19.92
CA GLU A 24 0.25 -4.02 20.12
C GLU A 24 -0.74 -5.18 20.25
N SER A 25 -1.91 -4.93 20.86
CA SER A 25 -2.98 -5.88 21.11
C SER A 25 -4.21 -5.57 20.24
N ILE A 26 -4.80 -6.61 19.63
CA ILE A 26 -5.90 -6.44 18.67
C ILE A 26 -7.00 -7.45 18.98
N ALA A 27 -8.25 -7.00 18.99
CA ALA A 27 -9.41 -7.90 18.96
C ALA A 27 -10.13 -7.82 17.61
N ILE A 28 -10.45 -8.96 17.02
CA ILE A 28 -11.22 -9.07 15.78
C ILE A 28 -12.57 -9.69 16.09
N ILE A 29 -13.64 -8.94 15.92
CA ILE A 29 -15.01 -9.40 16.20
C ILE A 29 -15.63 -9.97 14.94
N GLY A 30 -15.88 -11.27 14.95
CA GLY A 30 -16.30 -12.07 13.81
C GLY A 30 -15.18 -12.97 13.31
N ALA A 31 -15.36 -14.31 13.42
CA ALA A 31 -14.39 -15.32 12.99
C ALA A 31 -14.69 -15.85 11.56
N GLY A 32 -15.43 -15.10 10.76
CA GLY A 32 -15.72 -15.40 9.36
C GLY A 32 -14.50 -15.19 8.44
N ASN A 33 -14.72 -15.27 7.13
CA ASN A 33 -13.65 -15.15 6.12
C ASN A 33 -12.83 -13.85 6.23
N MET A 34 -13.50 -12.73 6.52
CA MET A 34 -12.81 -11.43 6.68
C MET A 34 -12.06 -11.39 8.00
N GLY A 35 -12.72 -11.69 9.13
CA GLY A 35 -12.10 -11.60 10.44
C GLY A 35 -10.94 -12.59 10.62
N SER A 36 -11.08 -13.84 10.19
CA SER A 36 -9.96 -14.81 10.24
C SER A 36 -8.77 -14.36 9.38
N GLY A 37 -9.03 -13.77 8.21
CA GLY A 37 -7.97 -13.24 7.35
C GLY A 37 -7.27 -12.00 7.94
N ILE A 38 -7.99 -11.11 8.63
CA ILE A 38 -7.42 -9.95 9.34
C ILE A 38 -6.61 -10.45 10.55
N ALA A 39 -7.16 -11.38 11.35
CA ALA A 39 -6.48 -11.98 12.50
C ALA A 39 -5.17 -12.67 12.08
N GLN A 40 -5.22 -13.53 11.04
CA GLN A 40 -4.04 -14.16 10.48
C GLN A 40 -2.98 -13.12 10.10
N LYS A 41 -3.37 -12.09 9.36
CA LYS A 41 -2.40 -11.09 8.87
C LYS A 41 -1.81 -10.28 10.02
N SER A 42 -2.60 -9.90 11.03
CA SER A 42 -2.11 -9.20 12.22
C SER A 42 -1.10 -10.05 12.99
N ALA A 43 -1.42 -11.34 13.22
CA ALA A 43 -0.51 -12.27 13.90
C ALA A 43 0.81 -12.52 13.11
N GLN A 44 0.77 -12.53 11.78
CA GLN A 44 1.96 -12.60 10.92
C GLN A 44 2.88 -11.40 11.15
N GLU A 45 2.31 -10.23 11.41
CA GLU A 45 3.05 -8.99 11.67
C GLU A 45 3.35 -8.77 13.17
N GLN A 46 3.22 -9.85 13.97
CA GLN A 46 3.61 -9.93 15.37
C GLN A 46 2.70 -9.20 16.36
N PHE A 47 1.46 -8.89 15.99
CA PHE A 47 0.45 -8.43 16.93
C PHE A 47 -0.12 -9.61 17.73
N GLU A 48 -0.47 -9.39 19.01
CA GLU A 48 -1.27 -10.31 19.80
C GLU A 48 -2.74 -10.12 19.42
N VAL A 49 -3.43 -11.23 19.07
CA VAL A 49 -4.76 -11.17 18.47
C VAL A 49 -5.76 -12.01 19.23
N GLN A 50 -6.84 -11.40 19.66
CA GLN A 50 -8.06 -12.08 20.10
C GLN A 50 -9.01 -12.20 18.91
N MET A 51 -9.33 -13.39 18.46
CA MET A 51 -10.36 -13.64 17.44
C MET A 51 -11.64 -14.07 18.12
N VAL A 52 -12.66 -13.23 18.04
CA VAL A 52 -13.89 -13.29 18.84
C VAL A 52 -15.08 -13.66 17.98
N ASP A 53 -15.92 -14.57 18.43
CA ASP A 53 -17.23 -14.82 17.83
C ASP A 53 -18.23 -15.23 18.93
N ARG A 54 -19.52 -15.16 18.63
CA ARG A 54 -20.61 -15.45 19.59
C ARG A 54 -20.69 -16.90 20.04
N GLU A 55 -20.16 -17.85 19.25
CA GLU A 55 -20.23 -19.28 19.50
C GLU A 55 -18.89 -19.97 19.24
N GLN A 56 -18.52 -20.93 20.07
CA GLN A 56 -17.27 -21.69 19.96
C GLN A 56 -17.05 -22.29 18.56
N ARG A 57 -18.10 -22.82 17.94
CA ARG A 57 -17.99 -23.45 16.60
C ARG A 57 -17.49 -22.48 15.52
N TRP A 58 -17.78 -21.18 15.63
CA TRP A 58 -17.32 -20.17 14.67
C TRP A 58 -15.87 -19.78 14.96
N VAL A 59 -15.51 -19.69 16.23
CA VAL A 59 -14.11 -19.51 16.67
C VAL A 59 -13.25 -20.66 16.15
N ASP A 60 -13.67 -21.91 16.37
CA ASP A 60 -12.95 -23.11 15.91
C ASP A 60 -12.80 -23.11 14.38
N LYS A 61 -13.87 -22.75 13.66
CA LYS A 61 -13.86 -22.65 12.19
C LYS A 61 -12.88 -21.59 11.72
N GLY A 62 -12.85 -20.42 12.37
CA GLY A 62 -11.91 -19.35 12.05
C GLY A 62 -10.46 -19.76 12.27
N GLN A 63 -10.15 -20.41 13.40
CA GLN A 63 -8.82 -20.97 13.68
C GLN A 63 -8.42 -22.04 12.67
N GLN A 64 -9.35 -22.93 12.29
CA GLN A 64 -9.09 -23.94 11.26
C GLN A 64 -8.81 -23.28 9.90
N THR A 65 -9.57 -22.23 9.53
CA THR A 65 -9.32 -21.47 8.29
C THR A 65 -7.91 -20.87 8.27
N ILE A 66 -7.47 -20.28 9.38
CA ILE A 66 -6.10 -19.76 9.53
C ILE A 66 -5.07 -20.88 9.38
N SER A 67 -5.31 -22.02 10.05
CA SER A 67 -4.40 -23.17 9.98
C SER A 67 -4.24 -23.67 8.55
N ASP A 68 -5.34 -23.89 7.84
CA ASP A 68 -5.34 -24.42 6.46
C ASP A 68 -4.54 -23.50 5.51
N PHE A 69 -4.72 -22.18 5.63
CA PHE A 69 -3.96 -21.20 4.83
C PHE A 69 -2.47 -21.18 5.14
N LEU A 70 -2.10 -21.31 6.41
CA LEU A 70 -0.70 -21.31 6.82
C LEU A 70 -0.02 -22.63 6.43
N ASP A 71 -0.71 -23.75 6.51
CA ASP A 71 -0.19 -25.07 6.11
C ASP A 71 0.02 -25.12 4.58
N GLU A 72 -0.89 -24.51 3.78
CA GLU A 72 -0.67 -24.31 2.35
C GLU A 72 0.58 -23.45 2.07
N ALA A 73 0.81 -22.40 2.86
CA ALA A 73 1.97 -21.53 2.73
C ALA A 73 3.29 -22.25 3.05
N VAL A 74 3.31 -23.20 4.00
CA VAL A 74 4.47 -24.09 4.24
C VAL A 74 4.73 -24.98 3.03
N GLY A 75 3.68 -25.57 2.46
CA GLY A 75 3.80 -26.39 1.25
C GLY A 75 4.40 -25.64 0.07
N ARG A 76 4.13 -24.32 -0.02
CA ARG A 76 4.70 -23.42 -1.03
C ARG A 76 6.04 -22.79 -0.62
N ARG A 77 6.62 -23.14 0.51
CA ARG A 77 7.87 -22.60 1.08
C ARG A 77 7.84 -21.07 1.30
N ILE A 78 6.65 -20.51 1.60
CA ILE A 78 6.48 -19.08 1.93
C ILE A 78 6.86 -18.86 3.40
N PHE A 79 6.49 -19.79 4.28
CA PHE A 79 6.82 -19.80 5.70
C PHE A 79 7.50 -21.13 6.09
N SER A 80 8.39 -21.06 7.08
CA SER A 80 8.87 -22.27 7.76
C SER A 80 7.82 -22.77 8.77
N PRO A 81 7.85 -24.06 9.15
CA PRO A 81 6.97 -24.59 10.20
C PRO A 81 7.06 -23.81 11.52
N ALA A 82 8.27 -23.40 11.93
CA ALA A 82 8.46 -22.60 13.15
C ALA A 82 7.80 -21.21 13.08
N GLN A 83 7.84 -20.58 11.93
CA GLN A 83 7.12 -19.31 11.72
C GLN A 83 5.60 -19.50 11.83
N VAL A 84 5.08 -20.58 11.25
CA VAL A 84 3.64 -20.90 11.32
C VAL A 84 3.17 -21.12 12.74
N GLU A 85 3.92 -21.90 13.54
CA GLU A 85 3.63 -22.10 14.95
C GLU A 85 3.64 -20.79 15.74
N GLY A 86 4.60 -19.92 15.47
CA GLY A 86 4.65 -18.58 16.08
C GLY A 86 3.44 -17.71 15.69
N ILE A 87 2.96 -17.79 14.44
CA ILE A 87 1.76 -17.06 13.98
C ILE A 87 0.51 -17.61 14.66
N LYS A 88 0.32 -18.94 14.67
CA LYS A 88 -0.82 -19.59 15.32
C LYS A 88 -0.86 -19.27 16.82
N GLY A 89 0.30 -19.27 17.48
CA GLY A 89 0.43 -18.98 18.91
C GLY A 89 0.01 -17.57 19.33
N ARG A 90 -0.04 -16.61 18.38
CA ARG A 90 -0.51 -15.24 18.64
C ARG A 90 -2.00 -15.05 18.44
N VAL A 91 -2.75 -16.05 17.97
CA VAL A 91 -4.19 -15.94 17.77
C VAL A 91 -4.93 -16.73 18.85
N THR A 92 -5.53 -16.03 19.78
CA THR A 92 -6.37 -16.60 20.83
C THR A 92 -7.83 -16.55 20.41
N GLY A 93 -8.53 -17.67 20.45
CA GLY A 93 -9.99 -17.73 20.23
C GLY A 93 -10.74 -17.31 21.48
N VAL A 94 -11.73 -16.44 21.34
CA VAL A 94 -12.58 -15.95 22.46
C VAL A 94 -14.05 -16.08 22.06
N VAL A 95 -14.89 -16.51 22.99
CA VAL A 95 -16.34 -16.62 22.77
C VAL A 95 -17.04 -15.49 23.53
N GLY A 96 -17.89 -14.76 22.81
CA GLY A 96 -18.64 -13.61 23.36
C GLY A 96 -17.86 -12.30 23.32
N THR A 97 -18.47 -11.25 22.78
CA THR A 97 -17.86 -9.90 22.66
C THR A 97 -17.56 -9.30 24.04
N GLU A 98 -18.33 -9.65 25.04
CA GLU A 98 -18.17 -9.24 26.45
C GLU A 98 -16.89 -9.81 27.11
N ASN A 99 -16.21 -10.75 26.47
CA ASN A 99 -14.98 -11.36 26.98
C ASN A 99 -13.71 -10.83 26.27
N VAL A 100 -13.83 -9.76 25.48
CA VAL A 100 -12.67 -9.03 24.95
C VAL A 100 -11.86 -8.45 26.11
N SER A 101 -10.51 -8.49 26.00
CA SER A 101 -9.65 -7.90 27.02
C SER A 101 -9.84 -6.39 27.07
N SER A 102 -10.03 -5.83 28.28
CA SER A 102 -10.30 -4.40 28.44
C SER A 102 -9.15 -3.50 27.99
N ASP A 103 -7.91 -4.02 28.05
CA ASP A 103 -6.67 -3.33 27.66
C ASP A 103 -6.30 -3.47 26.17
N THR A 104 -7.27 -3.92 25.35
CA THR A 104 -7.07 -4.04 23.90
C THR A 104 -6.84 -2.66 23.25
N ASP A 105 -5.79 -2.50 22.42
CA ASP A 105 -5.48 -1.23 21.76
C ASP A 105 -6.39 -0.92 20.58
N LEU A 106 -6.71 -1.94 19.76
CA LEU A 106 -7.53 -1.81 18.56
C LEU A 106 -8.54 -2.95 18.45
N VAL A 107 -9.81 -2.62 18.32
CA VAL A 107 -10.85 -3.60 17.97
C VAL A 107 -11.28 -3.38 16.53
N ILE A 108 -11.32 -4.43 15.72
CA ILE A 108 -11.82 -4.41 14.34
C ILE A 108 -13.06 -5.28 14.26
N GLU A 109 -14.21 -4.68 14.03
CA GLU A 109 -15.48 -5.37 13.83
C GLU A 109 -15.57 -5.87 12.37
N ALA A 110 -15.87 -7.16 12.18
CA ALA A 110 -16.06 -7.85 10.90
C ALA A 110 -17.24 -8.84 10.94
N VAL A 111 -18.33 -8.42 11.58
CA VAL A 111 -19.60 -9.18 11.67
C VAL A 111 -20.48 -8.93 10.44
N PHE A 112 -21.74 -9.39 10.46
CA PHE A 112 -22.69 -9.17 9.37
C PHE A 112 -22.91 -7.69 9.08
N GLU A 113 -23.12 -7.36 7.79
CA GLU A 113 -23.33 -6.00 7.28
C GLU A 113 -24.76 -5.53 7.58
N ASP A 114 -25.03 -5.30 8.86
CA ASP A 114 -26.31 -4.80 9.39
C ASP A 114 -26.03 -3.75 10.46
N PHE A 115 -26.66 -2.59 10.34
CA PHE A 115 -26.43 -1.44 11.22
C PHE A 115 -26.73 -1.76 12.69
N ASN A 116 -27.87 -2.43 12.96
CA ASN A 116 -28.26 -2.74 14.33
C ASN A 116 -27.33 -3.78 14.98
N VAL A 117 -26.90 -4.79 14.21
CA VAL A 117 -25.96 -5.79 14.71
C VAL A 117 -24.61 -5.14 15.06
N LYS A 118 -24.12 -4.23 14.21
CA LYS A 118 -22.85 -3.54 14.46
C LYS A 118 -22.93 -2.59 15.65
N THR A 119 -24.02 -1.82 15.77
CA THR A 119 -24.21 -0.90 16.92
C THR A 119 -24.40 -1.64 18.24
N GLU A 120 -25.05 -2.82 18.25
CA GLU A 120 -25.11 -3.68 19.43
C GLU A 120 -23.71 -4.15 19.85
N VAL A 121 -22.90 -4.62 18.90
CA VAL A 121 -21.50 -5.03 19.15
C VAL A 121 -20.68 -3.88 19.72
N PHE A 122 -20.77 -2.68 19.11
CA PHE A 122 -20.03 -1.52 19.61
C PHE A 122 -20.50 -1.06 20.98
N GLY A 123 -21.79 -1.17 21.30
CA GLY A 123 -22.30 -0.89 22.64
C GLY A 123 -21.67 -1.80 23.71
N ILE A 124 -21.54 -3.10 23.43
CA ILE A 124 -20.84 -4.03 24.34
C ILE A 124 -19.36 -3.66 24.47
N LEU A 125 -18.70 -3.31 23.37
CA LEU A 125 -17.28 -2.92 23.38
C LEU A 125 -17.01 -1.62 24.14
N ASP A 126 -17.93 -0.67 24.10
CA ASP A 126 -17.84 0.55 24.89
C ASP A 126 -17.87 0.30 26.40
N ASP A 127 -18.64 -0.72 26.81
CA ASP A 127 -18.73 -1.12 28.22
C ASP A 127 -17.51 -1.93 28.71
N VAL A 128 -16.88 -2.70 27.81
CA VAL A 128 -15.81 -3.65 28.16
C VAL A 128 -14.42 -3.05 28.00
N CYS A 129 -14.18 -2.28 26.95
CA CYS A 129 -12.85 -1.80 26.61
C CYS A 129 -12.50 -0.49 27.31
N ASP A 130 -11.23 -0.33 27.68
CA ASP A 130 -10.71 0.90 28.28
C ASP A 130 -10.83 2.10 27.33
N GLU A 131 -10.78 3.33 27.86
CA GLU A 131 -10.98 4.57 27.11
C GLU A 131 -9.95 4.78 25.99
N HIS A 132 -8.78 4.14 26.05
CA HIS A 132 -7.73 4.27 25.04
C HIS A 132 -8.00 3.44 23.77
N THR A 133 -8.85 2.42 23.86
CA THR A 133 -9.15 1.50 22.76
C THR A 133 -9.73 2.23 21.54
N ILE A 134 -9.16 1.97 20.39
CA ILE A 134 -9.70 2.41 19.09
C ILE A 134 -10.69 1.35 18.60
N LEU A 135 -11.89 1.79 18.20
CA LEU A 135 -12.92 0.95 17.60
C LEU A 135 -12.94 1.17 16.08
N ALA A 136 -12.89 0.09 15.31
CA ALA A 136 -12.92 0.15 13.85
C ALA A 136 -13.97 -0.77 13.26
N SER A 137 -14.72 -0.31 12.25
CA SER A 137 -15.64 -1.16 11.49
C SER A 137 -15.05 -1.56 10.14
N ASN A 138 -15.10 -2.85 9.80
CA ASN A 138 -14.78 -3.34 8.47
C ASN A 138 -16.00 -3.30 7.53
N THR A 139 -16.92 -2.37 7.75
CA THR A 139 -18.06 -2.18 6.84
C THR A 139 -17.61 -1.91 5.41
N SER A 140 -18.36 -2.39 4.44
CA SER A 140 -18.14 -2.15 3.01
C SER A 140 -19.12 -1.14 2.42
N SER A 141 -20.19 -0.80 3.16
CA SER A 141 -21.31 -0.04 2.62
C SER A 141 -21.98 0.91 3.61
N LEU A 142 -22.01 0.59 4.92
CA LEU A 142 -22.66 1.44 5.91
C LEU A 142 -21.86 2.73 6.13
N SER A 143 -22.58 3.82 6.44
CA SER A 143 -21.96 5.09 6.80
C SER A 143 -21.16 4.94 8.09
N VAL A 144 -19.89 5.34 8.02
CA VAL A 144 -18.98 5.35 9.16
C VAL A 144 -19.35 6.47 10.14
N ASN A 145 -19.90 7.59 9.64
CA ASN A 145 -20.42 8.67 10.47
C ASN A 145 -21.60 8.21 11.32
N ASP A 146 -22.57 7.49 10.69
CA ASP A 146 -23.76 7.00 11.41
C ASP A 146 -23.35 5.96 12.48
N LEU A 147 -22.37 5.10 12.19
CA LEU A 147 -21.81 4.16 13.17
C LEU A 147 -21.07 4.88 14.29
N ALA A 148 -20.32 5.95 13.99
CA ALA A 148 -19.60 6.74 14.97
C ALA A 148 -20.55 7.47 15.95
N GLU A 149 -21.73 7.87 15.51
CA GLU A 149 -22.76 8.47 16.39
C GLU A 149 -23.33 7.46 17.41
N ALA A 150 -23.23 6.16 17.10
CA ALA A 150 -23.75 5.09 17.96
C ALA A 150 -22.72 4.57 18.99
N VAL A 151 -21.49 5.09 19.01
CA VAL A 151 -20.43 4.69 19.96
C VAL A 151 -20.14 5.78 20.98
N GLY A 152 -19.74 5.38 22.21
CA GLY A 152 -19.42 6.29 23.31
C GLY A 152 -18.11 7.07 23.14
N ARG A 153 -17.26 6.68 22.16
CA ARG A 153 -15.94 7.27 21.89
C ARG A 153 -15.75 7.62 20.41
N PRO A 154 -16.55 8.54 19.84
CA PRO A 154 -16.56 8.81 18.41
C PRO A 154 -15.23 9.38 17.87
N ASP A 155 -14.40 10.01 18.71
CA ASP A 155 -13.07 10.47 18.37
C ASP A 155 -12.05 9.32 18.19
N ARG A 156 -12.37 8.13 18.71
CA ARG A 156 -11.62 6.88 18.59
C ARG A 156 -12.31 5.84 17.70
N PHE A 157 -13.21 6.29 16.84
CA PHE A 157 -13.90 5.43 15.88
C PHE A 157 -13.45 5.71 14.44
N VAL A 158 -13.35 4.64 13.61
CA VAL A 158 -12.91 4.75 12.22
C VAL A 158 -13.45 3.59 11.38
N GLY A 159 -13.74 3.83 10.12
CA GLY A 159 -13.93 2.76 9.12
C GLY A 159 -12.58 2.21 8.68
N LEU A 160 -12.47 0.89 8.61
CA LEU A 160 -11.25 0.19 8.21
C LEU A 160 -11.59 -0.95 7.25
N HIS A 161 -11.86 -0.60 5.99
CA HIS A 161 -12.37 -1.51 4.97
C HIS A 161 -11.25 -2.33 4.33
N PHE A 162 -11.20 -3.63 4.68
CA PHE A 162 -10.30 -4.61 4.07
C PHE A 162 -10.94 -5.28 2.87
N PHE A 163 -10.13 -5.56 1.86
CA PHE A 163 -10.55 -6.29 0.67
C PHE A 163 -10.28 -7.79 0.79
N TYR A 164 -11.14 -8.59 0.17
CA TYR A 164 -10.98 -10.04 0.11
C TYR A 164 -9.72 -10.44 -0.67
N HIS A 165 -8.91 -11.35 -0.25
CA HIS A 165 -8.69 -11.99 1.04
C HIS A 165 -7.75 -11.13 1.89
N PRO A 166 -8.09 -10.74 3.12
CA PRO A 166 -7.32 -9.76 3.89
C PRO A 166 -5.83 -10.08 4.05
N ALA A 167 -5.46 -11.36 4.18
CA ALA A 167 -4.06 -11.75 4.27
C ALA A 167 -3.29 -11.65 2.93
N LYS A 168 -3.97 -11.62 1.79
CA LYS A 168 -3.36 -11.61 0.45
C LYS A 168 -3.54 -10.26 -0.28
N ASN A 169 -4.70 -9.62 -0.12
CA ASN A 169 -4.96 -8.29 -0.69
C ASN A 169 -4.28 -7.23 0.17
N ARG A 170 -3.53 -6.34 -0.50
CA ARG A 170 -2.77 -5.32 0.21
C ARG A 170 -3.54 -4.02 0.44
N LEU A 171 -4.68 -3.82 -0.23
CA LEU A 171 -5.46 -2.59 -0.10
C LEU A 171 -6.23 -2.56 1.21
N VAL A 172 -6.27 -1.37 1.82
CA VAL A 172 -7.18 -0.98 2.89
C VAL A 172 -7.64 0.44 2.63
N GLU A 173 -8.94 0.67 2.70
CA GLU A 173 -9.50 2.02 2.77
C GLU A 173 -9.69 2.38 4.25
N ILE A 174 -9.15 3.52 4.66
CA ILE A 174 -9.38 4.13 5.97
C ILE A 174 -10.40 5.24 5.78
N ILE A 175 -11.51 5.13 6.48
CA ILE A 175 -12.62 6.07 6.39
C ILE A 175 -12.79 6.73 7.76
N PRO A 176 -12.15 7.89 8.01
CA PRO A 176 -12.40 8.64 9.22
C PRO A 176 -13.82 9.18 9.24
N ALA A 177 -14.50 9.05 10.37
CA ALA A 177 -15.71 9.81 10.65
C ALA A 177 -15.35 11.29 10.83
N GLU A 178 -16.33 12.18 10.76
CA GLU A 178 -16.12 13.62 11.02
C GLU A 178 -15.59 13.89 12.45
N THR A 179 -15.84 12.98 13.36
CA THR A 179 -15.41 13.04 14.77
C THR A 179 -14.08 12.36 15.03
N THR A 180 -13.57 11.55 14.08
CA THR A 180 -12.30 10.80 14.27
C THR A 180 -11.14 11.76 14.54
N SER A 181 -10.42 11.54 15.66
CA SER A 181 -9.26 12.36 15.98
C SER A 181 -8.06 12.11 15.07
N ALA A 182 -7.19 13.11 14.94
CA ALA A 182 -5.94 12.97 14.18
C ALA A 182 -5.02 11.89 14.76
N GLU A 183 -5.03 11.73 16.10
CA GLU A 183 -4.28 10.69 16.80
C GLU A 183 -4.78 9.28 16.43
N THR A 184 -6.09 9.09 16.39
CA THR A 184 -6.73 7.83 15.97
C THR A 184 -6.37 7.49 14.53
N LEU A 185 -6.48 8.47 13.62
CA LEU A 185 -6.13 8.28 12.22
C LEU A 185 -4.65 7.89 12.07
N ALA A 186 -3.74 8.61 12.73
CA ALA A 186 -2.30 8.32 12.67
C ALA A 186 -1.96 6.93 13.23
N ALA A 187 -2.59 6.51 14.34
CA ALA A 187 -2.39 5.19 14.92
C ALA A 187 -2.84 4.06 13.99
N VAL A 188 -4.01 4.22 13.33
CA VAL A 188 -4.56 3.23 12.39
C VAL A 188 -3.75 3.21 11.09
N GLU A 189 -3.29 4.35 10.57
CA GLU A 189 -2.36 4.41 9.43
C GLU A 189 -1.06 3.65 9.75
N GLN A 190 -0.50 3.86 10.95
CA GLN A 190 0.71 3.16 11.39
C GLN A 190 0.46 1.66 11.54
N TYR A 191 -0.70 1.23 12.06
CA TYR A 191 -1.11 -0.18 12.07
C TYR A 191 -1.15 -0.76 10.66
N CYS A 192 -1.82 -0.09 9.71
CA CYS A 192 -1.90 -0.54 8.33
C CYS A 192 -0.51 -0.60 7.65
N LYS A 193 0.35 0.38 7.92
CA LYS A 193 1.74 0.38 7.45
C LYS A 193 2.51 -0.83 7.99
N THR A 194 2.35 -1.12 9.29
CA THR A 194 2.92 -2.29 9.96
C THR A 194 2.43 -3.60 9.35
N MET A 195 1.14 -3.68 9.03
CA MET A 195 0.51 -4.78 8.30
C MET A 195 1.01 -4.95 6.86
N GLY A 196 1.82 -4.03 6.35
CA GLY A 196 2.29 -4.00 4.96
C GLY A 196 1.17 -3.68 3.97
N LYS A 197 0.14 -2.97 4.42
CA LYS A 197 -0.98 -2.54 3.60
C LYS A 197 -0.64 -1.30 2.79
N VAL A 198 -1.33 -1.15 1.68
CA VAL A 198 -1.43 0.06 0.89
C VAL A 198 -2.71 0.74 1.31
N VAL A 199 -2.60 1.96 1.78
CA VAL A 199 -3.71 2.71 2.38
C VAL A 199 -4.25 3.73 1.40
N ILE A 200 -5.58 3.86 1.37
CA ILE A 200 -6.31 5.00 0.83
C ILE A 200 -7.08 5.61 1.98
N VAL A 201 -6.82 6.87 2.31
CA VAL A 201 -7.66 7.63 3.23
C VAL A 201 -8.73 8.35 2.42
N CYS A 202 -10.00 8.08 2.69
CA CYS A 202 -11.11 8.63 1.92
C CYS A 202 -12.24 9.13 2.80
N LYS A 203 -13.09 10.00 2.26
CA LYS A 203 -14.29 10.45 2.94
C LYS A 203 -15.36 9.35 2.98
N ASP A 204 -16.16 9.38 4.04
CA ASP A 204 -17.35 8.56 4.16
C ASP A 204 -18.39 8.95 3.09
N ARG A 205 -18.48 8.15 2.05
CA ARG A 205 -19.45 8.27 0.95
C ARG A 205 -19.82 6.88 0.45
N PRO A 206 -21.04 6.68 -0.06
CA PRO A 206 -21.51 5.37 -0.51
C PRO A 206 -20.53 4.70 -1.49
N GLY A 207 -20.08 3.49 -1.14
CA GLY A 207 -19.11 2.71 -1.91
C GLY A 207 -17.66 3.17 -1.76
N PHE A 208 -17.38 4.12 -0.87
CA PHE A 208 -16.06 4.69 -0.59
C PHE A 208 -15.32 5.06 -1.89
N VAL A 209 -14.21 4.41 -2.21
CA VAL A 209 -13.47 4.64 -3.46
C VAL A 209 -13.67 3.49 -4.44
N VAL A 210 -13.26 2.28 -4.06
CA VAL A 210 -13.18 1.16 -5.02
C VAL A 210 -14.56 0.65 -5.40
N ASN A 211 -15.42 0.38 -4.41
CA ASN A 211 -16.76 -0.12 -4.68
C ASN A 211 -17.61 0.89 -5.46
N ARG A 212 -17.33 2.20 -5.30
CA ARG A 212 -18.04 3.28 -6.00
C ARG A 212 -17.96 3.18 -7.53
N PHE A 213 -16.80 2.81 -8.10
CA PHE A 213 -16.66 2.60 -9.55
C PHE A 213 -16.74 1.14 -9.97
N PHE A 214 -16.35 0.22 -9.09
CA PHE A 214 -16.25 -1.20 -9.40
C PHE A 214 -17.62 -1.90 -9.44
N VAL A 215 -18.49 -1.62 -8.48
CA VAL A 215 -19.82 -2.26 -8.42
C VAL A 215 -20.70 -1.86 -9.63
N PRO A 216 -20.78 -0.57 -10.03
CA PRO A 216 -21.45 -0.20 -11.28
C PRO A 216 -20.83 -0.82 -12.55
N TRP A 217 -19.51 -1.10 -12.55
CA TRP A 217 -18.84 -1.78 -13.66
C TRP A 217 -19.34 -3.23 -13.83
N LEU A 218 -19.54 -3.96 -12.72
CA LEU A 218 -20.16 -5.29 -12.77
C LEU A 218 -21.58 -5.23 -13.32
N ASN A 219 -22.37 -4.26 -12.85
CA ASN A 219 -23.75 -4.08 -13.28
C ASN A 219 -23.85 -3.66 -14.76
N GLU A 220 -22.91 -2.85 -15.25
CA GLU A 220 -22.88 -2.43 -16.65
C GLU A 220 -22.58 -3.61 -17.59
N ALA A 221 -21.79 -4.59 -17.13
CA ALA A 221 -21.61 -5.85 -17.85
C ALA A 221 -22.91 -6.65 -17.94
N CYS A 222 -23.69 -6.70 -16.86
CA CYS A 222 -25.02 -7.35 -16.88
C CYS A 222 -26.00 -6.62 -17.82
N LYS A 223 -25.95 -5.28 -17.88
CA LYS A 223 -26.77 -4.51 -18.85
C LYS A 223 -26.40 -4.79 -20.29
N LEU A 224 -25.11 -4.87 -20.60
CA LEU A 224 -24.64 -5.26 -21.93
C LEU A 224 -25.15 -6.64 -22.36
N LEU A 225 -25.26 -7.58 -21.41
CA LEU A 225 -25.84 -8.90 -21.64
C LEU A 225 -27.34 -8.82 -21.90
N GLU A 226 -28.12 -8.06 -21.11
CA GLU A 226 -29.57 -7.89 -21.27
C GLU A 226 -29.95 -7.15 -22.58
N GLU A 227 -29.05 -6.28 -23.03
CA GLU A 227 -29.22 -5.55 -24.31
C GLU A 227 -28.76 -6.36 -25.54
N ASP A 228 -28.42 -7.65 -25.37
CA ASP A 228 -27.94 -8.55 -26.42
C ASP A 228 -26.70 -8.00 -27.18
N VAL A 229 -25.87 -7.15 -26.53
CA VAL A 229 -24.65 -6.61 -27.14
C VAL A 229 -23.59 -7.69 -27.30
N GLY A 230 -23.56 -8.65 -26.39
CA GLY A 230 -22.64 -9.77 -26.43
C GLY A 230 -22.94 -10.83 -25.37
N THR A 231 -22.37 -12.01 -25.54
CA THR A 231 -22.46 -13.09 -24.55
C THR A 231 -21.56 -12.80 -23.34
N THR A 232 -21.78 -13.48 -22.22
CA THR A 232 -20.94 -13.42 -21.02
C THR A 232 -19.47 -13.67 -21.34
N ALA A 233 -19.16 -14.67 -22.17
CA ALA A 233 -17.78 -14.98 -22.59
C ALA A 233 -17.16 -13.85 -23.42
N GLN A 234 -17.91 -13.22 -24.33
CA GLN A 234 -17.44 -12.10 -25.14
C GLN A 234 -17.21 -10.85 -24.32
N ILE A 235 -18.14 -10.51 -23.41
CA ILE A 235 -18.01 -9.34 -22.53
C ILE A 235 -16.81 -9.52 -21.59
N ASP A 236 -16.63 -10.70 -21.00
CA ASP A 236 -15.47 -11.03 -20.17
C ASP A 236 -14.15 -10.91 -20.94
N ALA A 237 -14.11 -11.42 -22.18
CA ALA A 237 -12.91 -11.35 -23.02
C ALA A 237 -12.51 -9.91 -23.36
N VAL A 238 -13.50 -9.07 -23.74
CA VAL A 238 -13.26 -7.65 -24.03
C VAL A 238 -12.84 -6.89 -22.77
N ALA A 239 -13.50 -7.15 -21.64
CA ALA A 239 -13.13 -6.53 -20.35
C ALA A 239 -11.71 -6.89 -19.94
N ARG A 240 -11.31 -8.18 -20.02
CA ARG A 240 -9.93 -8.61 -19.72
C ARG A 240 -8.90 -7.86 -20.55
N LYS A 241 -9.18 -7.64 -21.84
CA LYS A 241 -8.29 -6.92 -22.75
C LYS A 241 -8.25 -5.42 -22.45
N ALA A 242 -9.41 -4.79 -22.20
CA ALA A 242 -9.54 -3.35 -21.98
C ALA A 242 -8.86 -2.90 -20.68
N PHE A 243 -9.09 -3.63 -19.59
CA PHE A 243 -8.56 -3.34 -18.26
C PHE A 243 -7.27 -4.09 -17.93
N ARG A 244 -6.82 -5.01 -18.79
CA ARG A 244 -5.64 -5.90 -18.56
C ARG A 244 -5.74 -6.66 -17.25
N ILE A 245 -6.85 -7.34 -17.06
CA ILE A 245 -7.20 -8.10 -15.86
C ILE A 245 -7.26 -9.60 -16.16
N GLY A 246 -7.10 -10.42 -15.12
CA GLY A 246 -7.13 -11.88 -15.26
C GLY A 246 -8.55 -12.45 -15.41
N LEU A 247 -9.53 -11.83 -14.75
CA LEU A 247 -10.93 -12.26 -14.72
C LEU A 247 -11.82 -11.15 -15.25
N GLY A 248 -12.75 -11.48 -16.15
CA GLY A 248 -13.81 -10.56 -16.56
C GLY A 248 -14.92 -10.44 -15.51
N PRO A 249 -15.90 -9.53 -15.70
CA PRO A 249 -16.93 -9.25 -14.71
C PRO A 249 -17.77 -10.46 -14.30
N PHE A 250 -18.17 -11.32 -15.22
CA PHE A 250 -18.98 -12.51 -14.93
C PHE A 250 -18.17 -13.60 -14.21
N ALA A 251 -16.95 -13.88 -14.67
CA ALA A 251 -16.05 -14.80 -13.99
C ALA A 251 -15.73 -14.33 -12.56
N LEU A 252 -15.61 -13.02 -12.37
CA LEU A 252 -15.38 -12.43 -11.06
C LEU A 252 -16.60 -12.54 -10.15
N MET A 253 -17.81 -12.27 -10.65
CA MET A 253 -19.04 -12.48 -9.88
C MET A 253 -19.25 -13.94 -9.48
N ASN A 254 -18.87 -14.89 -10.33
CA ASN A 254 -18.89 -16.31 -9.98
C ASN A 254 -17.92 -16.65 -8.83
N LEU A 255 -16.76 -15.99 -8.79
CA LEU A 255 -15.75 -16.20 -7.76
C LEU A 255 -16.13 -15.55 -6.43
N THR A 256 -16.66 -14.32 -6.47
CA THR A 256 -16.94 -13.51 -5.27
C THR A 256 -18.34 -13.68 -4.73
N GLY A 257 -19.26 -14.16 -5.54
CA GLY A 257 -20.68 -14.38 -5.24
C GLY A 257 -21.60 -13.32 -5.89
N SER A 258 -22.44 -13.74 -6.81
CA SER A 258 -23.44 -12.88 -7.46
C SER A 258 -24.43 -12.21 -6.48
N PRO A 259 -24.84 -12.83 -5.34
CA PRO A 259 -25.65 -12.15 -4.35
C PRO A 259 -25.01 -10.89 -3.78
N ILE A 260 -23.69 -10.90 -3.55
CA ILE A 260 -22.94 -9.74 -3.06
C ILE A 260 -22.98 -8.60 -4.08
N ALA A 261 -22.74 -8.92 -5.36
CA ALA A 261 -22.83 -7.94 -6.45
C ALA A 261 -24.24 -7.32 -6.52
N MET A 262 -25.30 -8.14 -6.46
CA MET A 262 -26.69 -7.68 -6.51
C MET A 262 -27.01 -6.71 -5.35
N HIS A 263 -26.69 -7.09 -4.12
CA HIS A 263 -26.97 -6.24 -2.96
C HIS A 263 -26.18 -4.92 -3.02
N SER A 264 -24.91 -4.99 -3.43
CA SER A 264 -24.05 -3.79 -3.53
C SER A 264 -24.53 -2.83 -4.62
N THR A 265 -25.03 -3.33 -5.77
CA THR A 265 -25.59 -2.48 -6.83
C THR A 265 -26.86 -1.79 -6.37
N ASP A 266 -27.79 -2.52 -5.75
CA ASP A 266 -29.04 -1.95 -5.23
C ASP A 266 -28.80 -0.93 -4.13
N TYR A 267 -27.85 -1.21 -3.23
CA TYR A 267 -27.45 -0.26 -2.19
C TYR A 267 -26.92 1.05 -2.80
N LEU A 268 -25.98 0.97 -3.74
CA LEU A 268 -25.44 2.17 -4.39
C LEU A 268 -26.49 2.93 -5.18
N ALA A 269 -27.39 2.24 -5.87
CA ALA A 269 -28.49 2.87 -6.58
C ALA A 269 -29.40 3.68 -5.66
N ALA A 270 -29.74 3.12 -4.49
CA ALA A 270 -30.58 3.76 -3.50
C ALA A 270 -29.87 4.97 -2.85
N GLN A 271 -28.61 4.80 -2.43
CA GLN A 271 -27.85 5.83 -1.73
C GLN A 271 -27.48 7.03 -2.63
N LEU A 272 -27.24 6.78 -3.90
CA LEU A 272 -26.81 7.80 -4.86
C LEU A 272 -27.97 8.37 -5.70
N GLY A 273 -29.19 7.82 -5.56
CA GLY A 273 -30.32 8.22 -6.39
C GLY A 273 -30.11 7.95 -7.89
N THR A 274 -29.28 6.97 -8.26
CA THR A 274 -28.91 6.67 -9.62
C THR A 274 -29.53 5.35 -10.07
N PRO A 275 -30.71 5.37 -10.73
CA PRO A 275 -31.43 4.13 -11.11
C PRO A 275 -30.62 3.19 -12.00
N ARG A 276 -29.68 3.73 -12.80
CA ARG A 276 -28.82 2.92 -13.65
C ARG A 276 -27.94 1.94 -12.87
N TYR A 277 -27.67 2.21 -11.59
CA TYR A 277 -26.89 1.31 -10.74
C TYR A 277 -27.74 0.17 -10.15
N SER A 278 -29.08 0.20 -10.26
CA SER A 278 -29.93 -0.89 -9.79
C SER A 278 -29.58 -2.20 -10.50
N ALA A 279 -29.59 -3.30 -9.74
CA ALA A 279 -29.31 -4.63 -10.27
C ALA A 279 -30.24 -4.98 -11.44
N THR A 280 -29.67 -5.57 -12.47
CA THR A 280 -30.42 -6.02 -13.66
C THR A 280 -31.34 -7.18 -13.32
N GLN A 281 -32.37 -7.40 -14.14
CA GLN A 281 -33.30 -8.52 -13.93
C GLN A 281 -32.58 -9.86 -14.08
N SER A 282 -31.66 -9.98 -15.04
CA SER A 282 -30.84 -11.18 -15.24
C SER A 282 -30.00 -11.54 -14.02
N LEU A 283 -29.43 -10.54 -13.34
CA LEU A 283 -28.69 -10.78 -12.09
C LEU A 283 -29.62 -11.21 -10.95
N ARG A 284 -30.81 -10.62 -10.85
CA ARG A 284 -31.84 -11.01 -9.85
C ARG A 284 -32.30 -12.44 -10.06
N ASP A 285 -32.64 -12.81 -11.29
CA ASP A 285 -33.10 -14.16 -11.66
C ASP A 285 -31.99 -15.20 -11.39
N LEU A 286 -30.74 -14.87 -11.74
CA LEU A 286 -29.58 -15.74 -11.47
C LEU A 286 -29.41 -16.01 -9.98
N VAL A 287 -29.54 -14.98 -9.14
CA VAL A 287 -29.41 -15.09 -7.68
C VAL A 287 -30.61 -15.85 -7.10
N ALA A 288 -31.83 -15.57 -7.54
CA ALA A 288 -33.03 -16.27 -7.08
C ALA A 288 -33.00 -17.78 -7.37
N ASP A 289 -32.45 -18.15 -8.54
CA ASP A 289 -32.29 -19.54 -8.95
C ASP A 289 -31.06 -20.25 -8.31
N GLY A 290 -30.22 -19.52 -7.57
CA GLY A 290 -28.99 -20.04 -7.00
C GLY A 290 -27.96 -20.50 -8.04
N ARG A 291 -28.00 -19.92 -9.24
CA ARG A 291 -27.11 -20.24 -10.37
C ARG A 291 -25.86 -19.37 -10.38
N THR A 292 -24.91 -19.78 -11.20
CA THR A 292 -23.74 -18.98 -11.59
C THR A 292 -23.83 -18.61 -13.06
N TRP A 293 -23.12 -17.55 -13.47
CA TRP A 293 -23.04 -17.16 -14.88
C TRP A 293 -22.36 -18.26 -15.69
N ASP A 294 -22.97 -18.62 -16.82
CA ASP A 294 -22.31 -19.48 -17.81
C ASP A 294 -21.31 -18.60 -18.59
N ILE A 295 -20.03 -18.83 -18.31
CA ILE A 295 -18.91 -18.15 -18.98
C ILE A 295 -18.24 -19.01 -20.04
N SER A 296 -18.86 -20.16 -20.38
CA SER A 296 -18.42 -21.00 -21.48
C SER A 296 -18.87 -20.40 -22.85
N GLY A 297 -18.14 -20.70 -23.89
CA GLY A 297 -18.51 -20.26 -25.23
C GLY A 297 -17.41 -19.56 -26.01
N ASP A 298 -17.74 -19.06 -27.19
CA ASP A 298 -16.79 -18.34 -28.06
C ASP A 298 -16.55 -16.92 -27.49
N GLU A 299 -15.33 -16.63 -27.16
CA GLU A 299 -14.89 -15.30 -26.68
C GLU A 299 -14.75 -14.27 -27.81
N ARG A 300 -14.78 -14.73 -29.09
CA ARG A 300 -14.60 -13.87 -30.23
C ARG A 300 -15.93 -13.16 -30.58
N CYS A 301 -15.85 -11.89 -30.84
CA CYS A 301 -16.95 -11.07 -31.34
C CYS A 301 -16.46 -10.17 -32.48
N SER A 302 -17.38 -9.51 -33.15
CA SER A 302 -17.07 -8.51 -34.18
C SER A 302 -16.28 -7.34 -33.55
N GLU A 303 -15.48 -6.63 -34.33
CA GLU A 303 -14.79 -5.43 -33.87
C GLU A 303 -15.77 -4.34 -33.40
N GLU A 304 -16.94 -4.27 -34.03
CA GLU A 304 -17.99 -3.33 -33.63
C GLU A 304 -18.58 -3.69 -32.25
N THR A 305 -18.91 -4.96 -32.02
CA THR A 305 -19.36 -5.46 -30.72
C THR A 305 -18.29 -5.22 -29.63
N ALA A 306 -17.03 -5.57 -29.92
CA ALA A 306 -15.94 -5.34 -29.02
C ALA A 306 -15.74 -3.85 -28.68
N LYS A 307 -15.95 -2.98 -29.66
CA LYS A 307 -15.90 -1.52 -29.48
C LYS A 307 -16.99 -1.05 -28.52
N VAL A 308 -18.24 -1.46 -28.74
CA VAL A 308 -19.37 -1.05 -27.86
C VAL A 308 -19.15 -1.52 -26.43
N ILE A 309 -18.79 -2.79 -26.22
CA ILE A 309 -18.51 -3.32 -24.88
C ILE A 309 -17.39 -2.53 -24.20
N ARG A 310 -16.28 -2.32 -24.91
CA ARG A 310 -15.12 -1.59 -24.38
C ARG A 310 -15.47 -0.16 -24.01
N GLU A 311 -16.16 0.58 -24.89
CA GLU A 311 -16.51 1.98 -24.66
C GLU A 311 -17.49 2.15 -23.50
N ARG A 312 -18.45 1.25 -23.36
CA ARG A 312 -19.42 1.26 -22.24
C ARG A 312 -18.74 1.02 -20.89
N LEU A 313 -17.94 -0.04 -20.79
CA LEU A 313 -17.25 -0.39 -19.55
C LEU A 313 -16.20 0.66 -19.15
N LEU A 314 -15.41 1.17 -20.10
CA LEU A 314 -14.43 2.23 -19.83
C LEU A 314 -15.14 3.57 -19.52
N GLY A 315 -16.18 3.92 -20.26
CA GLY A 315 -16.95 5.15 -20.05
C GLY A 315 -17.55 5.21 -18.65
N GLN A 316 -18.11 4.09 -18.16
CA GLN A 316 -18.61 3.98 -16.80
C GLN A 316 -17.52 4.24 -15.77
N VAL A 317 -16.36 3.59 -15.93
CA VAL A 317 -15.24 3.74 -14.99
C VAL A 317 -14.70 5.17 -14.98
N PHE A 318 -14.53 5.80 -16.15
CA PHE A 318 -14.04 7.18 -16.23
C PHE A 318 -15.03 8.18 -15.64
N ALA A 319 -16.32 8.03 -15.93
CA ALA A 319 -17.36 8.91 -15.41
C ALA A 319 -17.38 8.88 -13.87
N VAL A 320 -17.46 7.69 -13.28
CA VAL A 320 -17.55 7.55 -11.84
C VAL A 320 -16.23 7.94 -11.15
N SER A 321 -15.08 7.58 -11.72
CA SER A 321 -13.77 7.98 -11.18
C SER A 321 -13.59 9.49 -11.17
N SER A 322 -14.08 10.19 -12.20
CA SER A 322 -14.03 11.66 -12.23
C SER A 322 -14.90 12.31 -11.15
N GLN A 323 -16.07 11.72 -10.86
CA GLN A 323 -16.96 12.19 -9.76
C GLN A 323 -16.32 11.97 -8.39
N ILE A 324 -15.69 10.81 -8.14
CA ILE A 324 -14.98 10.52 -6.88
C ILE A 324 -13.97 11.62 -6.56
N VAL A 325 -13.19 12.03 -7.57
CA VAL A 325 -12.19 13.11 -7.41
C VAL A 325 -12.86 14.48 -7.23
N ALA A 326 -13.91 14.77 -8.00
CA ALA A 326 -14.65 16.03 -7.90
C ALA A 326 -15.34 16.22 -6.54
N GLU A 327 -15.93 15.15 -5.99
CA GLU A 327 -16.51 15.13 -4.64
C GLU A 327 -15.45 15.22 -3.54
N GLY A 328 -14.17 15.15 -3.90
CA GLY A 328 -13.04 15.17 -2.97
C GLY A 328 -13.08 13.98 -2.01
N ILE A 329 -13.54 12.81 -2.48
CA ILE A 329 -13.55 11.57 -1.70
C ILE A 329 -12.12 11.11 -1.48
N CYS A 330 -11.32 11.08 -2.55
CA CYS A 330 -9.88 10.82 -2.50
C CYS A 330 -9.18 11.48 -3.69
N SER A 331 -7.85 11.33 -3.77
CA SER A 331 -7.06 11.82 -4.90
C SER A 331 -7.22 10.93 -6.13
N MET A 332 -6.81 11.44 -7.28
CA MET A 332 -6.74 10.70 -8.55
C MET A 332 -5.78 9.50 -8.43
N GLU A 333 -4.65 9.70 -7.74
CA GLU A 333 -3.68 8.66 -7.44
C GLU A 333 -4.28 7.53 -6.61
N ASP A 334 -5.16 7.87 -5.67
CA ASP A 334 -5.82 6.90 -4.81
C ASP A 334 -6.88 6.09 -5.55
N VAL A 335 -7.62 6.69 -6.48
CA VAL A 335 -8.53 5.95 -7.38
C VAL A 335 -7.74 4.91 -8.18
N ASP A 336 -6.63 5.31 -8.81
CA ASP A 336 -5.78 4.42 -9.58
C ASP A 336 -5.13 3.35 -8.70
N ARG A 337 -4.72 3.71 -7.49
CA ARG A 337 -4.19 2.79 -6.47
C ARG A 337 -5.22 1.75 -6.07
N GLY A 338 -6.46 2.17 -5.84
CA GLY A 338 -7.59 1.28 -5.52
C GLY A 338 -7.81 0.22 -6.59
N ALA A 339 -7.83 0.63 -7.86
CA ALA A 339 -7.96 -0.29 -8.98
C ALA A 339 -6.77 -1.27 -9.09
N LYS A 340 -5.53 -0.75 -9.00
CA LYS A 340 -4.32 -1.58 -9.16
C LYS A 340 -4.11 -2.56 -8.01
N VAL A 341 -4.29 -2.12 -6.78
CA VAL A 341 -4.02 -2.93 -5.59
C VAL A 341 -5.23 -3.75 -5.16
N GLY A 342 -6.41 -3.12 -5.08
CA GLY A 342 -7.63 -3.75 -4.62
C GLY A 342 -8.19 -4.76 -5.63
N LEU A 343 -8.28 -4.35 -6.89
CA LEU A 343 -8.88 -5.13 -7.98
C LEU A 343 -7.85 -5.86 -8.85
N ARG A 344 -6.54 -5.63 -8.63
CA ARG A 344 -5.44 -6.18 -9.43
C ARG A 344 -5.50 -5.80 -10.91
N TRP A 345 -6.01 -4.62 -11.21
CA TRP A 345 -5.92 -4.09 -12.56
C TRP A 345 -4.48 -3.72 -12.88
N ALA A 346 -4.08 -3.90 -14.13
CA ALA A 346 -2.71 -3.55 -14.54
C ALA A 346 -2.47 -2.04 -14.56
N LEU A 347 -3.53 -1.25 -14.80
CA LEU A 347 -3.53 0.21 -14.83
C LEU A 347 -4.76 0.72 -14.08
N GLY A 348 -4.62 1.88 -13.45
CA GLY A 348 -5.76 2.58 -12.87
C GLY A 348 -6.59 3.33 -13.91
N PRO A 349 -7.78 3.83 -13.55
CA PRO A 349 -8.66 4.56 -14.45
C PRO A 349 -7.99 5.72 -15.19
N PHE A 350 -7.25 6.57 -14.50
CA PHE A 350 -6.58 7.74 -15.10
C PHE A 350 -5.32 7.36 -15.88
N GLU A 351 -4.60 6.31 -15.48
CA GLU A 351 -3.52 5.72 -16.29
C GLU A 351 -4.08 5.14 -17.61
N ILE A 352 -5.26 4.49 -17.58
CA ILE A 352 -5.94 3.99 -18.79
C ILE A 352 -6.34 5.18 -19.68
N ALA A 353 -6.92 6.25 -19.11
CA ALA A 353 -7.33 7.44 -19.84
C ALA A 353 -6.12 8.11 -20.54
N ASN A 354 -4.98 8.25 -19.85
CA ASN A 354 -3.74 8.73 -20.45
C ASN A 354 -3.28 7.87 -21.62
N ARG A 355 -3.40 6.56 -21.48
CA ARG A 355 -2.93 5.60 -22.47
C ARG A 355 -3.76 5.59 -23.76
N ILE A 356 -5.10 5.68 -23.66
CA ILE A 356 -5.99 5.70 -24.82
C ILE A 356 -6.15 7.09 -25.43
N GLY A 357 -5.72 8.12 -24.72
CA GLY A 357 -5.89 9.53 -25.03
C GLY A 357 -7.04 10.15 -24.25
N VAL A 358 -6.74 11.25 -23.54
CA VAL A 358 -7.70 11.90 -22.63
C VAL A 358 -8.97 12.34 -23.34
N SER A 359 -8.88 12.89 -24.55
CA SER A 359 -10.07 13.28 -25.33
C SER A 359 -11.00 12.10 -25.65
N GLU A 360 -10.43 10.92 -25.88
CA GLU A 360 -11.20 9.70 -26.12
C GLU A 360 -11.84 9.19 -24.82
N ALA A 361 -11.12 9.25 -23.69
CA ALA A 361 -11.67 8.92 -22.38
C ALA A 361 -12.83 9.85 -21.99
N VAL A 362 -12.69 11.15 -22.24
CA VAL A 362 -13.77 12.13 -22.03
C VAL A 362 -14.98 11.81 -22.91
N ARG A 363 -14.78 11.50 -24.20
CA ARG A 363 -15.87 11.11 -25.10
C ARG A 363 -16.62 9.88 -24.58
N MET A 364 -15.89 8.83 -24.18
CA MET A 364 -16.50 7.59 -23.64
C MET A 364 -17.28 7.87 -22.36
N ALA A 365 -16.71 8.66 -21.43
CA ALA A 365 -17.37 9.05 -20.19
C ALA A 365 -18.64 9.87 -20.45
N SER A 366 -18.60 10.83 -21.39
CA SER A 366 -19.76 11.66 -21.75
C SER A 366 -20.90 10.81 -22.34
N ASN A 367 -20.58 9.88 -23.24
CA ASN A 367 -21.58 8.96 -23.80
C ASN A 367 -22.23 8.07 -22.72
N TYR A 368 -21.45 7.61 -21.75
CA TYR A 368 -21.98 6.85 -20.63
C TYR A 368 -22.83 7.74 -19.68
N ALA A 369 -22.35 8.92 -19.37
CA ALA A 369 -23.02 9.86 -18.47
C ALA A 369 -24.41 10.29 -19.00
N GLU A 370 -24.52 10.52 -20.31
CA GLU A 370 -25.81 10.79 -20.96
C GLU A 370 -26.79 9.62 -20.80
N GLN A 371 -26.33 8.37 -20.96
CA GLN A 371 -27.17 7.18 -20.77
C GLN A 371 -27.54 6.91 -19.31
N ALA A 372 -26.70 7.34 -18.38
CA ALA A 372 -26.84 7.11 -16.95
C ALA A 372 -27.47 8.29 -16.19
N ASP A 373 -27.82 9.36 -16.89
CA ASP A 373 -28.30 10.63 -16.33
C ASP A 373 -27.35 11.17 -15.23
N LEU A 374 -26.05 11.22 -15.56
CA LEU A 374 -24.98 11.68 -14.66
C LEU A 374 -24.38 12.98 -15.17
N GLU A 375 -24.06 13.88 -14.26
CA GLU A 375 -23.25 15.06 -14.55
C GLU A 375 -21.76 14.72 -14.41
N LEU A 376 -20.96 15.14 -15.41
CA LEU A 376 -19.51 15.04 -15.35
C LEU A 376 -18.91 16.37 -14.89
N PRO A 377 -17.84 16.33 -14.09
CA PRO A 377 -17.19 17.55 -13.63
C PRO A 377 -16.40 18.23 -14.75
N ASP A 378 -16.44 19.58 -14.80
CA ASP A 378 -15.77 20.41 -15.81
C ASP A 378 -14.25 20.15 -15.88
N TRP A 379 -13.60 19.93 -14.72
CA TRP A 379 -12.17 19.64 -14.67
C TRP A 379 -11.76 18.41 -15.49
N PHE A 380 -12.70 17.45 -15.68
CA PHE A 380 -12.50 16.26 -16.48
C PHE A 380 -12.93 16.47 -17.93
N THR A 381 -14.11 17.07 -18.18
CA THR A 381 -14.65 17.28 -19.52
C THR A 381 -13.84 18.28 -20.33
N ASP A 382 -13.24 19.29 -19.66
CA ASP A 382 -12.39 20.29 -20.30
C ASP A 382 -10.92 19.85 -20.44
N ARG A 383 -10.56 18.70 -19.87
CA ARG A 383 -9.19 18.20 -19.94
C ARG A 383 -8.81 17.78 -21.36
N ARG A 384 -7.63 18.24 -21.79
CA ARG A 384 -7.07 17.90 -23.12
C ARG A 384 -5.69 17.25 -23.01
N ASN A 385 -4.95 17.60 -21.96
CA ASN A 385 -3.63 17.05 -21.68
C ASN A 385 -3.72 15.82 -20.78
N GLN A 386 -2.68 15.03 -20.75
CA GLN A 386 -2.55 13.89 -19.84
C GLN A 386 -2.79 14.31 -18.38
N PHE A 387 -3.24 13.38 -17.58
CA PHE A 387 -3.31 13.51 -16.14
C PHE A 387 -1.90 13.37 -15.56
N ASP A 388 -1.49 14.35 -14.77
CA ASP A 388 -0.18 14.36 -14.11
C ASP A 388 -0.34 13.80 -12.70
N PHE A 389 0.37 12.71 -12.41
CA PHE A 389 0.36 12.07 -11.09
C PHE A 389 1.38 12.73 -10.17
N SER A 390 1.00 12.92 -8.90
CA SER A 390 1.88 13.42 -7.85
C SER A 390 2.26 12.28 -6.90
N TYR A 391 3.56 11.99 -6.83
CA TYR A 391 4.10 10.92 -5.99
C TYR A 391 4.96 11.43 -4.84
N ILE A 392 5.11 12.75 -4.69
CA ILE A 392 5.88 13.35 -3.60
C ILE A 392 4.95 14.26 -2.80
N ASP A 393 4.74 13.90 -1.54
CA ASP A 393 4.03 14.73 -0.58
C ASP A 393 5.07 15.48 0.28
N VAL A 394 4.86 16.78 0.50
CA VAL A 394 5.74 17.60 1.34
C VAL A 394 4.91 18.28 2.41
N GLU A 395 5.25 18.04 3.67
CA GLU A 395 4.70 18.73 4.82
C GLU A 395 5.81 19.40 5.61
N VAL A 396 5.63 20.66 5.99
CA VAL A 396 6.61 21.39 6.80
C VAL A 396 5.98 21.80 8.12
N LYS A 397 6.62 21.36 9.21
CA LYS A 397 6.19 21.66 10.57
C LYS A 397 7.43 21.85 11.47
N ASP A 398 7.43 22.88 12.27
CA ASP A 398 8.48 23.17 13.27
C ASP A 398 9.93 23.13 12.70
N GLY A 399 10.10 23.59 11.46
CA GLY A 399 11.39 23.59 10.76
C GLY A 399 11.79 22.26 10.13
N ILE A 400 10.97 21.22 10.26
CA ILE A 400 11.17 19.90 9.67
C ILE A 400 10.27 19.75 8.45
N ALA A 401 10.84 19.46 7.30
CA ALA A 401 10.13 19.09 6.07
C ALA A 401 10.09 17.57 5.94
N ASN A 402 8.90 16.99 6.08
CA ASN A 402 8.64 15.58 5.78
C ASN A 402 8.36 15.45 4.28
N VAL A 403 9.25 14.75 3.58
CA VAL A 403 9.15 14.45 2.15
C VAL A 403 8.82 12.98 1.99
N ARG A 404 7.57 12.68 1.66
CA ARG A 404 7.08 11.30 1.54
C ARG A 404 6.97 10.89 0.07
N ILE A 405 7.67 9.83 -0.29
CA ILE A 405 7.47 9.16 -1.59
C ILE A 405 6.22 8.29 -1.46
N ASN A 406 5.16 8.66 -2.19
CA ASN A 406 3.82 8.09 -2.08
C ASN A 406 3.40 7.34 -3.34
N ARG A 407 4.10 6.24 -3.62
CA ARG A 407 3.80 5.28 -4.69
C ARG A 407 3.82 3.83 -4.14
N PRO A 408 3.06 3.54 -3.05
CA PRO A 408 3.16 2.27 -2.33
C PRO A 408 2.68 1.06 -3.14
N GLU A 409 1.86 1.25 -4.15
CA GLU A 409 1.44 0.21 -5.11
C GLU A 409 2.64 -0.38 -5.87
N ALA A 410 3.67 0.41 -6.14
CA ALA A 410 4.94 0.00 -6.75
C ALA A 410 6.09 -0.01 -5.74
N MET A 411 5.80 -0.14 -4.44
CA MET A 411 6.80 -0.10 -3.35
C MET A 411 7.74 1.10 -3.43
N ASN A 412 7.23 2.25 -3.84
CA ASN A 412 7.95 3.52 -4.00
C ASN A 412 9.14 3.46 -4.98
N ALA A 413 9.13 2.51 -5.94
CA ALA A 413 10.19 2.37 -6.93
C ALA A 413 10.39 3.68 -7.72
N LEU A 414 11.65 4.03 -7.93
CA LEU A 414 12.06 5.24 -8.65
C LEU A 414 11.74 5.09 -10.14
N ASN A 415 10.86 5.94 -10.63
CA ASN A 415 10.62 6.17 -12.06
C ASN A 415 10.96 7.62 -12.41
N VAL A 416 10.84 7.99 -13.68
CA VAL A 416 11.18 9.35 -14.16
C VAL A 416 10.40 10.42 -13.39
N THR A 417 9.09 10.21 -13.14
CA THR A 417 8.23 11.17 -12.43
C THR A 417 8.65 11.33 -10.97
N VAL A 418 8.90 10.23 -10.25
CA VAL A 418 9.34 10.29 -8.84
C VAL A 418 10.68 11.00 -8.73
N VAL A 419 11.65 10.70 -9.61
CA VAL A 419 12.98 11.33 -9.61
C VAL A 419 12.87 12.84 -9.89
N SER A 420 12.07 13.24 -10.90
CA SER A 420 11.85 14.66 -11.22
C SER A 420 11.21 15.41 -10.05
N GLN A 421 10.09 14.89 -9.54
CA GLN A 421 9.35 15.54 -8.45
C GLN A 421 10.15 15.62 -7.14
N LEU A 422 10.94 14.58 -6.85
CA LEU A 422 11.84 14.61 -5.69
C LEU A 422 12.93 15.68 -5.87
N GLY A 423 13.50 15.79 -7.07
CA GLY A 423 14.47 16.82 -7.39
C GLY A 423 13.91 18.24 -7.24
N GLU A 424 12.69 18.48 -7.70
CA GLU A 424 11.97 19.76 -7.59
C GLU A 424 11.65 20.10 -6.12
N ALA A 425 11.18 19.10 -5.36
CA ALA A 425 10.90 19.27 -3.92
C ALA A 425 12.16 19.65 -3.14
N LEU A 426 13.31 19.01 -3.43
CA LEU A 426 14.59 19.32 -2.79
C LEU A 426 15.08 20.72 -3.16
N ASP A 427 14.96 21.14 -4.42
CA ASP A 427 15.32 22.50 -4.84
C ASP A 427 14.51 23.54 -4.06
N GLY A 428 13.19 23.34 -3.97
CA GLY A 428 12.30 24.23 -3.22
C GLY A 428 12.62 24.29 -1.73
N LEU A 429 12.92 23.13 -1.11
CA LEU A 429 13.20 23.07 0.33
C LEU A 429 14.59 23.59 0.71
N ASN A 430 15.58 23.40 -0.16
CA ASN A 430 16.95 23.83 0.09
C ASN A 430 17.10 25.36 0.22
N VAL A 431 16.21 26.11 -0.43
CA VAL A 431 16.24 27.60 -0.41
C VAL A 431 15.31 28.20 0.66
N ARG A 432 14.53 27.42 1.37
CA ARG A 432 13.58 27.91 2.41
C ARG A 432 14.30 28.18 3.72
N ASP A 433 14.15 29.38 4.26
CA ASP A 433 14.75 29.78 5.55
C ASP A 433 14.03 29.16 6.77
N ASP A 434 12.74 28.83 6.61
CA ASP A 434 11.93 28.21 7.67
C ASP A 434 12.11 26.68 7.76
N VAL A 435 12.97 26.07 6.93
CA VAL A 435 13.31 24.64 6.95
C VAL A 435 14.75 24.48 7.37
N THR A 436 15.00 23.65 8.39
CA THR A 436 16.34 23.27 8.88
C THR A 436 16.67 21.82 8.58
N THR A 437 15.65 20.96 8.51
CA THR A 437 15.79 19.51 8.38
C THR A 437 14.81 18.97 7.32
N ILE A 438 15.30 18.06 6.49
CA ILE A 438 14.49 17.31 5.50
C ILE A 438 14.49 15.85 5.93
N VAL A 439 13.31 15.29 6.18
CA VAL A 439 13.09 13.88 6.45
C VAL A 439 12.49 13.23 5.22
N LEU A 440 13.20 12.28 4.64
CA LEU A 440 12.76 11.51 3.49
C LEU A 440 12.18 10.17 3.97
N GLU A 441 10.94 9.86 3.61
CA GLU A 441 10.27 8.61 3.96
C GLU A 441 9.50 7.99 2.79
N GLY A 442 9.12 6.72 2.92
CA GLY A 442 8.26 6.03 1.96
C GLY A 442 6.89 5.68 2.54
N ALA A 443 5.83 5.83 1.75
CA ALA A 443 4.50 5.36 2.10
C ALA A 443 4.43 3.82 2.08
N GLY A 444 3.68 3.22 3.00
CA GLY A 444 3.50 1.77 3.09
C GLY A 444 4.75 1.05 3.62
N LYS A 445 4.96 -0.20 3.17
CA LYS A 445 5.98 -1.11 3.73
C LYS A 445 7.41 -0.89 3.24
N ALA A 446 7.62 -0.09 2.22
CA ALA A 446 8.95 0.17 1.67
C ALA A 446 9.31 1.64 1.84
N PHE A 447 10.56 1.90 2.18
CA PHE A 447 11.16 3.21 1.95
C PHE A 447 11.19 3.45 0.44
N VAL A 448 12.06 2.75 -0.28
CA VAL A 448 12.12 2.72 -1.75
C VAL A 448 12.67 1.36 -2.19
N ALA A 449 11.95 0.63 -3.02
CA ALA A 449 12.36 -0.71 -3.49
C ALA A 449 13.10 -0.67 -4.84
N GLY A 450 14.08 0.22 -4.95
CA GLY A 450 14.93 0.32 -6.13
C GLY A 450 14.36 1.18 -7.26
N ALA A 451 14.95 1.07 -8.43
CA ALA A 451 14.44 1.67 -9.65
C ALA A 451 13.32 0.80 -10.26
N ASP A 452 12.44 1.41 -11.03
CA ASP A 452 11.36 0.71 -11.71
C ASP A 452 11.92 -0.13 -12.86
N VAL A 453 12.14 -1.43 -12.58
CA VAL A 453 12.75 -2.38 -13.55
C VAL A 453 11.98 -2.41 -14.87
N LYS A 454 10.65 -2.21 -14.83
CA LYS A 454 9.83 -2.19 -16.03
C LYS A 454 10.23 -1.07 -16.97
N PHE A 455 10.59 0.11 -16.44
CA PHE A 455 11.10 1.22 -17.24
C PHE A 455 12.33 0.78 -18.05
N PHE A 456 13.31 0.14 -17.42
CA PHE A 456 14.52 -0.31 -18.09
C PHE A 456 14.21 -1.35 -19.18
N VAL A 457 13.38 -2.36 -18.87
CA VAL A 457 12.98 -3.40 -19.82
C VAL A 457 12.27 -2.80 -21.04
N ASP A 458 11.34 -1.86 -20.82
CA ASP A 458 10.58 -1.21 -21.89
C ASP A 458 11.51 -0.35 -22.76
N LYS A 459 12.48 0.37 -22.18
CA LYS A 459 13.43 1.21 -22.91
C LYS A 459 14.47 0.38 -23.70
N ILE A 460 14.97 -0.71 -23.12
CA ILE A 460 15.85 -1.65 -23.83
C ILE A 460 15.12 -2.27 -25.03
N ARG A 461 13.87 -2.71 -24.87
CA ARG A 461 13.07 -3.27 -25.98
C ARG A 461 12.74 -2.25 -27.08
N ALA A 462 12.65 -0.98 -26.72
CA ALA A 462 12.41 0.11 -27.65
C ALA A 462 13.71 0.69 -28.26
N ASP A 463 14.87 0.12 -27.94
CA ASP A 463 16.19 0.63 -28.33
C ASP A 463 16.44 2.09 -27.93
N SER A 464 15.85 2.51 -26.79
CA SER A 464 15.93 3.89 -26.26
C SER A 464 16.96 3.97 -25.12
N ILE A 465 18.19 3.58 -25.37
CA ILE A 465 19.29 3.64 -24.37
C ILE A 465 19.56 5.05 -23.85
N PRO A 466 19.46 6.14 -24.64
CA PRO A 466 19.60 7.51 -24.13
C PRO A 466 18.65 7.81 -22.97
N ASP A 467 17.40 7.32 -22.99
CA ASP A 467 16.44 7.56 -21.91
C ASP A 467 16.89 6.93 -20.58
N ILE A 468 17.59 5.79 -20.64
CA ILE A 468 18.19 5.14 -19.46
C ILE A 468 19.33 5.98 -18.90
N TYR A 469 20.16 6.53 -19.80
CA TYR A 469 21.24 7.42 -19.41
C TYR A 469 20.71 8.68 -18.72
N ASP A 470 19.71 9.34 -19.32
CA ASP A 470 19.07 10.54 -18.76
C ASP A 470 18.42 10.25 -17.40
N PHE A 471 17.72 9.11 -17.26
CA PHE A 471 17.17 8.68 -15.97
C PHE A 471 18.26 8.53 -14.90
N THR A 472 19.37 7.89 -15.25
CA THR A 472 20.48 7.66 -14.32
C THR A 472 21.18 8.98 -13.96
N ALA A 473 21.40 9.86 -14.92
CA ALA A 473 21.98 11.19 -14.69
C ALA A 473 21.09 12.05 -13.78
N ASN A 474 19.78 12.07 -14.02
CA ASN A 474 18.82 12.75 -13.16
C ASN A 474 18.76 12.14 -11.75
N GLY A 475 18.87 10.81 -11.65
CA GLY A 475 18.99 10.12 -10.37
C GLY A 475 20.23 10.60 -9.60
N HIS A 476 21.40 10.66 -10.22
CA HIS A 476 22.60 11.22 -9.59
C HIS A 476 22.42 12.65 -9.15
N ASN A 477 21.81 13.53 -9.95
CA ASN A 477 21.54 14.90 -9.58
C ASN A 477 20.68 15.00 -8.31
N VAL A 478 19.67 14.14 -8.14
CA VAL A 478 18.84 14.10 -6.93
C VAL A 478 19.67 13.68 -5.71
N LEU A 479 20.50 12.65 -5.85
CA LEU A 479 21.35 12.19 -4.76
C LEU A 479 22.40 13.27 -4.38
N ASP A 480 22.94 13.98 -5.36
CA ASP A 480 23.87 15.10 -5.13
C ASP A 480 23.18 16.28 -4.41
N LYS A 481 21.92 16.58 -4.74
CA LYS A 481 21.12 17.58 -4.01
C LYS A 481 20.91 17.20 -2.53
N LEU A 482 20.72 15.93 -2.22
CA LEU A 482 20.64 15.44 -0.86
C LEU A 482 21.99 15.52 -0.16
N GLU A 483 23.04 15.04 -0.82
CA GLU A 483 24.38 14.97 -0.26
C GLU A 483 24.97 16.35 0.04
N ASN A 484 24.69 17.33 -0.82
CA ASN A 484 25.16 18.72 -0.71
C ASN A 484 24.09 19.68 -0.16
N SER A 485 22.96 19.17 0.33
CA SER A 485 21.90 20.01 0.90
C SER A 485 22.45 20.92 2.01
N PRO A 486 22.08 22.21 2.07
CA PRO A 486 22.39 23.04 3.23
C PRO A 486 21.61 22.65 4.49
N LYS A 487 20.56 21.81 4.33
CA LYS A 487 19.70 21.34 5.41
C LYS A 487 20.22 20.00 5.94
N THR A 488 19.87 19.66 7.18
CA THR A 488 20.10 18.31 7.72
C THR A 488 19.19 17.33 6.99
N THR A 489 19.74 16.26 6.40
CA THR A 489 18.96 15.27 5.66
C THR A 489 18.88 13.93 6.42
N ILE A 490 17.67 13.41 6.59
CA ILE A 490 17.39 12.16 7.30
C ILE A 490 16.64 11.22 6.36
N ALA A 491 17.13 10.01 6.14
CA ALA A 491 16.36 8.92 5.56
C ALA A 491 15.68 8.12 6.69
N LEU A 492 14.35 8.18 6.76
CA LEU A 492 13.57 7.38 7.69
C LEU A 492 13.22 6.04 7.03
N THR A 493 14.04 5.03 7.30
CA THR A 493 13.96 3.72 6.65
C THR A 493 13.23 2.70 7.54
N THR A 494 11.91 2.82 7.67
CA THR A 494 11.10 1.93 8.51
C THR A 494 10.69 0.61 7.83
N GLY A 495 11.24 0.31 6.66
CA GLY A 495 10.91 -0.87 5.85
C GLY A 495 12.02 -1.20 4.85
N LEU A 496 11.61 -1.69 3.67
CA LEU A 496 12.55 -2.11 2.61
C LEU A 496 13.23 -0.90 1.95
N ALA A 497 14.56 -0.91 1.88
CA ALA A 497 15.35 -0.02 1.04
C ALA A 497 16.27 -0.85 0.16
N LEU A 498 15.95 -0.95 -1.13
CA LEU A 498 16.60 -1.85 -2.07
C LEU A 498 17.26 -1.07 -3.20
N GLY A 499 18.46 -1.48 -3.64
CA GLY A 499 19.14 -0.89 -4.78
C GLY A 499 19.18 0.62 -4.76
N GLY A 500 18.64 1.29 -5.79
CA GLY A 500 18.54 2.74 -5.85
C GLY A 500 17.89 3.40 -4.63
N GLY A 501 17.01 2.68 -3.91
CA GLY A 501 16.43 3.16 -2.67
C GLY A 501 17.41 3.16 -1.50
N LEU A 502 18.27 2.15 -1.41
CA LEU A 502 19.37 2.15 -0.46
C LEU A 502 20.39 3.23 -0.82
N GLU A 503 20.70 3.41 -2.11
CA GLU A 503 21.58 4.46 -2.58
C GLU A 503 21.06 5.86 -2.20
N LEU A 504 19.73 6.07 -2.33
CA LEU A 504 19.05 7.29 -1.89
C LEU A 504 19.19 7.52 -0.37
N ALA A 505 18.97 6.47 0.43
CA ALA A 505 19.15 6.57 1.88
C ALA A 505 20.57 6.92 2.27
N LEU A 506 21.57 6.31 1.60
CA LEU A 506 22.99 6.55 1.86
C LEU A 506 23.46 7.95 1.44
N ALA A 507 22.71 8.65 0.60
CA ALA A 507 22.98 10.03 0.25
C ALA A 507 22.57 11.03 1.36
N CYS A 508 21.70 10.64 2.29
CA CYS A 508 21.31 11.47 3.44
C CYS A 508 22.39 11.52 4.51
N ASP A 509 22.40 12.57 5.35
CA ASP A 509 23.31 12.73 6.48
C ASP A 509 23.08 11.65 7.53
N TYR A 510 21.83 11.36 7.83
CA TYR A 510 21.42 10.35 8.80
C TYR A 510 20.48 9.31 8.19
N ARG A 511 20.56 8.07 8.68
CA ARG A 511 19.66 6.96 8.38
C ARG A 511 19.08 6.46 9.67
N VAL A 512 17.80 6.79 9.92
CA VAL A 512 17.04 6.32 11.07
C VAL A 512 16.28 5.07 10.63
N GLY A 513 16.56 3.96 11.28
CA GLY A 513 15.93 2.67 11.00
C GLY A 513 15.22 2.11 12.23
N THR A 514 14.30 1.18 11.99
CA THR A 514 13.61 0.40 13.03
C THR A 514 13.91 -1.09 12.83
N ARG A 515 13.50 -1.95 13.77
CA ARG A 515 13.65 -3.42 13.64
C ARG A 515 13.10 -4.01 12.34
N ARG A 516 12.22 -3.28 11.62
CA ARG A 516 11.63 -3.68 10.33
C ARG A 516 12.47 -3.27 9.12
N THR A 517 13.50 -2.48 9.31
CA THR A 517 14.38 -2.03 8.24
C THR A 517 15.12 -3.22 7.63
N GLN A 518 15.08 -3.30 6.32
CA GLN A 518 15.82 -4.28 5.54
C GLN A 518 16.49 -3.61 4.35
N PHE A 519 17.79 -3.76 4.26
CA PHE A 519 18.61 -3.22 3.17
C PHE A 519 19.08 -4.34 2.24
N ARG A 520 19.24 -4.02 0.96
CA ARG A 520 19.78 -4.95 -0.03
C ARG A 520 20.27 -4.22 -1.27
N PHE A 521 21.33 -4.73 -1.89
CA PHE A 521 21.72 -4.43 -3.27
C PHE A 521 21.40 -5.64 -4.15
N PRO A 522 20.21 -5.71 -4.80
CA PRO A 522 19.81 -6.87 -5.61
C PRO A 522 20.42 -6.88 -7.02
N GLU A 523 21.16 -5.85 -7.41
CA GLU A 523 21.60 -5.56 -8.77
C GLU A 523 22.42 -6.71 -9.36
N THR A 524 23.35 -7.28 -8.61
CA THR A 524 24.20 -8.39 -9.07
C THR A 524 23.41 -9.64 -9.40
N ASN A 525 22.27 -9.87 -8.73
CA ASN A 525 21.40 -11.02 -9.01
C ASN A 525 20.68 -10.94 -10.38
N ILE A 526 20.67 -9.77 -10.99
CA ILE A 526 20.10 -9.52 -12.32
C ILE A 526 21.14 -9.08 -13.36
N GLY A 527 22.44 -9.25 -13.02
CA GLY A 527 23.54 -9.02 -13.95
C GLY A 527 23.94 -7.56 -14.17
N ILE A 528 23.56 -6.66 -13.25
CA ILE A 528 23.97 -5.26 -13.26
C ILE A 528 24.67 -4.89 -11.94
N PHE A 529 25.03 -3.63 -11.74
CA PHE A 529 25.65 -3.12 -10.51
C PHE A 529 24.85 -1.91 -9.99
N PRO A 530 24.99 -1.54 -8.69
CA PRO A 530 24.36 -0.35 -8.14
C PRO A 530 24.84 0.92 -8.85
N GLY A 531 23.93 1.55 -9.60
CA GLY A 531 24.25 2.61 -10.57
C GLY A 531 24.11 4.04 -10.02
N LEU A 532 23.55 4.23 -8.81
CA LEU A 532 23.32 5.55 -8.21
C LEU A 532 24.27 5.85 -7.02
N GLY A 533 25.45 5.20 -7.01
CA GLY A 533 26.51 5.44 -6.02
C GLY A 533 26.63 4.35 -4.95
N GLY A 534 25.94 3.21 -5.10
CA GLY A 534 26.08 2.07 -4.19
C GLY A 534 27.45 1.40 -4.23
N THR A 535 28.25 1.66 -5.25
CA THR A 535 29.66 1.28 -5.32
C THR A 535 30.58 2.32 -4.66
N GLN A 536 30.09 3.51 -4.28
CA GLN A 536 30.87 4.63 -3.80
C GLN A 536 30.61 4.97 -2.32
N ARG A 537 29.35 5.01 -1.88
CA ARG A 537 28.98 5.40 -0.51
C ARG A 537 29.23 4.29 0.51
N PRO A 538 28.84 3.02 0.28
CA PRO A 538 29.12 1.93 1.22
C PRO A 538 30.60 1.75 1.59
N PRO A 539 31.57 1.79 0.65
CA PRO A 539 32.99 1.70 1.00
C PRO A 539 33.47 2.80 1.92
N ARG A 540 32.91 4.01 1.79
CA ARG A 540 33.26 5.16 2.64
C ARG A 540 32.61 5.06 4.04
N ILE A 541 31.46 4.39 4.14
CA ILE A 541 30.72 4.24 5.41
C ILE A 541 31.19 3.01 6.17
N SER A 542 31.27 1.85 5.52
CA SER A 542 31.43 0.53 6.13
C SER A 542 32.80 -0.11 5.88
N GLY A 543 33.64 0.53 5.03
CA GLY A 543 34.87 -0.07 4.54
C GLY A 543 34.67 -0.97 3.32
N ILE A 544 35.79 -1.21 2.59
CA ILE A 544 35.78 -1.93 1.32
C ILE A 544 35.27 -3.37 1.46
N PRO A 545 35.74 -4.20 2.43
CA PRO A 545 35.28 -5.60 2.53
C PRO A 545 33.78 -5.72 2.81
N ALA A 546 33.22 -4.90 3.71
CA ALA A 546 31.80 -4.88 4.02
C ALA A 546 30.95 -4.42 2.81
N ALA A 547 31.44 -3.44 2.07
CA ALA A 547 30.77 -2.98 0.85
C ALA A 547 30.79 -4.07 -0.26
N ARG A 548 31.92 -4.78 -0.43
CA ARG A 548 32.01 -5.93 -1.35
C ARG A 548 31.00 -7.00 -0.97
N TRP A 549 30.93 -7.37 0.32
CA TRP A 549 29.94 -8.33 0.78
C TRP A 549 28.51 -7.85 0.48
N ALA A 550 28.16 -6.64 0.83
CA ALA A 550 26.82 -6.11 0.63
C ALA A 550 26.38 -6.08 -0.84
N VAL A 551 27.31 -5.71 -1.75
CA VAL A 551 27.05 -5.59 -3.19
C VAL A 551 27.14 -6.93 -3.91
N LEU A 552 28.21 -7.71 -3.67
CA LEU A 552 28.47 -8.94 -4.43
C LEU A 552 27.59 -10.11 -3.96
N ALA A 553 27.34 -10.25 -2.65
CA ALA A 553 26.44 -11.27 -2.12
C ALA A 553 24.98 -10.96 -2.46
N GLY A 554 24.60 -9.69 -2.52
CA GLY A 554 23.24 -9.27 -2.84
C GLY A 554 22.18 -9.82 -1.88
N ASN A 555 22.54 -10.09 -0.63
CA ASN A 555 21.67 -10.63 0.39
C ASN A 555 20.93 -9.54 1.16
N PHE A 556 19.81 -9.91 1.81
CA PHE A 556 19.13 -8.99 2.74
C PHE A 556 19.98 -8.76 3.98
N MET A 557 20.13 -7.50 4.35
CA MET A 557 20.71 -7.04 5.60
C MET A 557 19.56 -6.65 6.54
N THR A 558 19.45 -7.34 7.67
CA THR A 558 18.52 -6.94 8.72
C THR A 558 18.94 -5.60 9.33
N ALA A 559 18.04 -4.96 10.06
CA ALA A 559 18.32 -3.69 10.74
C ALA A 559 19.58 -3.74 11.61
N ASN A 560 19.78 -4.84 12.37
CA ASN A 560 20.95 -5.03 13.22
C ASN A 560 22.24 -5.13 12.40
N ILE A 561 22.23 -5.92 11.32
CA ILE A 561 23.38 -6.04 10.42
C ILE A 561 23.73 -4.67 9.80
N ALA A 562 22.73 -3.97 9.29
CA ALA A 562 22.91 -2.66 8.67
C ALA A 562 23.42 -1.61 9.69
N TYR A 563 22.97 -1.68 10.94
CA TYR A 563 23.44 -0.84 12.03
C TYR A 563 24.89 -1.16 12.41
N ASP A 564 25.23 -2.42 12.55
CA ASP A 564 26.60 -2.88 12.84
C ASP A 564 27.59 -2.44 11.75
N LEU A 565 27.17 -2.48 10.49
CA LEU A 565 27.98 -2.01 9.35
C LEU A 565 28.00 -0.48 9.21
N GLY A 566 27.28 0.28 10.07
CA GLY A 566 27.18 1.74 10.00
C GLY A 566 26.30 2.27 8.87
N LEU A 567 25.61 1.39 8.11
CA LEU A 567 24.66 1.79 7.08
C LEU A 567 23.39 2.42 7.69
N ILE A 568 23.00 2.03 8.90
CA ILE A 568 22.04 2.74 9.76
C ILE A 568 22.83 3.53 10.80
N THR A 569 22.47 4.80 11.01
CA THR A 569 23.08 5.67 12.03
C THR A 569 22.40 5.55 13.39
N HIS A 570 21.06 5.44 13.37
CA HIS A 570 20.22 5.32 14.56
C HIS A 570 19.24 4.17 14.35
N LEU A 571 19.34 3.14 15.18
CA LEU A 571 18.39 2.03 15.23
C LEU A 571 17.52 2.20 16.46
N VAL A 572 16.23 2.41 16.28
CA VAL A 572 15.29 2.84 17.33
C VAL A 572 13.97 2.06 17.25
N ASP A 573 13.23 2.07 18.33
CA ASP A 573 11.84 1.60 18.30
C ASP A 573 10.93 2.61 17.59
N VAL A 574 9.80 2.13 17.04
CA VAL A 574 8.88 2.98 16.28
C VAL A 574 8.38 4.17 17.12
N SER A 575 8.14 3.96 18.41
CA SER A 575 7.72 5.00 19.36
C SER A 575 8.77 6.09 19.62
N GLU A 576 10.04 5.83 19.32
CA GLU A 576 11.15 6.75 19.55
C GLU A 576 11.51 7.59 18.30
N VAL A 577 10.95 7.24 17.14
CA VAL A 577 11.31 7.86 15.85
C VAL A 577 11.22 9.37 15.88
N ASP A 578 10.08 9.93 16.32
CA ASP A 578 9.85 11.37 16.33
C ASP A 578 10.80 12.09 17.29
N SER A 579 11.09 11.49 18.45
CA SER A 579 12.01 12.06 19.43
C SER A 579 13.44 12.11 18.89
N VAL A 580 13.86 11.07 18.17
CA VAL A 580 15.20 10.99 17.56
C VAL A 580 15.32 11.95 16.38
N ILE A 581 14.30 12.07 15.54
CA ILE A 581 14.26 13.08 14.46
C ILE A 581 14.37 14.50 15.04
N ALA A 582 13.61 14.80 16.09
CA ALA A 582 13.66 16.10 16.76
C ALA A 582 15.03 16.37 17.40
N GLN A 583 15.70 15.34 17.93
CA GLN A 583 17.06 15.45 18.47
C GLN A 583 18.07 15.73 17.34
N ILE A 584 18.02 14.98 16.25
CA ILE A 584 18.89 15.17 15.08
C ILE A 584 18.69 16.58 14.49
N SER A 585 17.45 17.04 14.38
CA SER A 585 17.13 18.38 13.88
C SER A 585 17.76 19.49 14.73
N LYS A 586 17.87 19.30 16.04
CA LYS A 586 18.56 20.25 16.95
C LYS A 586 20.08 20.16 16.86
N THR A 587 20.61 18.96 16.66
CA THR A 587 22.04 18.71 16.54
C THR A 587 22.59 19.27 15.21
N GLY A 588 21.79 19.20 14.16
CA GLY A 588 22.19 19.63 12.82
C GLY A 588 22.97 18.57 12.06
N LYS A 589 23.71 18.99 11.04
CA LYS A 589 24.55 18.12 10.23
C LYS A 589 25.67 17.46 11.05
N PRO A 590 26.06 16.22 10.71
CA PRO A 590 27.22 15.62 11.35
C PRO A 590 28.51 16.36 10.96
N ASP A 591 29.48 16.43 11.87
CA ASP A 591 30.79 17.04 11.59
C ASP A 591 31.48 16.35 10.40
N GLU A 592 31.34 15.02 10.33
CA GLU A 592 31.84 14.21 9.23
C GLU A 592 30.73 13.25 8.75
N LYS A 593 30.34 13.38 7.48
CA LYS A 593 29.35 12.49 6.86
C LYS A 593 29.89 11.07 6.65
N TYR A 594 31.15 10.98 6.29
CA TYR A 594 31.89 9.73 6.12
C TYR A 594 32.95 9.64 7.22
N PRO A 595 32.88 8.66 8.12
CA PRO A 595 33.84 8.54 9.20
C PRO A 595 35.24 8.27 8.62
N ALA A 596 36.26 8.89 9.23
CA ALA A 596 37.66 8.68 8.81
C ALA A 596 38.11 7.21 8.94
N LYS A 597 37.43 6.45 9.81
CA LYS A 597 37.55 5.00 9.93
C LYS A 597 36.14 4.39 9.94
N PRO A 598 35.94 3.29 9.20
CA PRO A 598 34.70 2.51 9.28
C PRO A 598 34.42 2.14 10.74
N ARG A 599 33.15 2.03 11.08
CA ARG A 599 32.74 1.60 12.42
C ARG A 599 33.38 0.27 12.77
N ASP A 600 34.07 0.20 13.87
CA ASP A 600 34.72 -1.04 14.35
C ASP A 600 33.59 -1.96 14.85
N SER A 601 33.15 -2.86 13.96
CA SER A 601 32.10 -3.81 14.26
C SER A 601 32.71 -5.14 14.67
N ASN A 602 32.36 -5.58 15.89
CA ASN A 602 32.69 -6.92 16.38
C ASN A 602 31.67 -8.00 15.94
N SER A 603 30.72 -7.65 15.07
CA SER A 603 29.71 -8.58 14.57
C SER A 603 30.37 -9.73 13.77
N SER A 604 29.72 -10.89 13.76
CA SER A 604 30.17 -12.05 12.97
C SER A 604 30.25 -11.70 11.47
N ILE A 605 29.31 -10.89 10.98
CA ILE A 605 29.25 -10.44 9.57
C ILE A 605 30.43 -9.52 9.25
N ALA A 606 30.79 -8.57 10.09
CA ALA A 606 31.93 -7.71 9.86
C ALA A 606 33.25 -8.50 9.87
N LYS A 607 33.41 -9.44 10.81
CA LYS A 607 34.57 -10.33 10.84
C LYS A 607 34.65 -11.21 9.60
N PHE A 608 33.53 -11.82 9.20
CA PHE A 608 33.43 -12.61 7.99
C PHE A 608 33.75 -11.76 6.76
N SER A 609 33.14 -10.58 6.61
CA SER A 609 33.38 -9.70 5.47
C SER A 609 34.84 -9.30 5.35
N ASN A 610 35.48 -8.93 6.46
CA ASN A 610 36.88 -8.55 6.48
C ASN A 610 37.83 -9.72 6.10
N ALA A 611 37.49 -10.93 6.48
CA ALA A 611 38.28 -12.12 6.15
C ALA A 611 38.00 -12.61 4.73
N PHE A 612 36.74 -12.83 4.38
CA PHE A 612 36.34 -13.42 3.09
C PHE A 612 36.57 -12.45 1.91
N TYR A 613 36.11 -11.20 2.01
CA TYR A 613 36.19 -10.19 0.94
C TYR A 613 37.44 -9.30 1.04
N SER A 614 38.53 -9.83 1.60
CA SER A 614 39.84 -9.16 1.62
C SER A 614 40.40 -9.00 0.19
N ASP A 615 41.35 -8.07 0.03
CA ASP A 615 41.99 -7.87 -1.29
C ASP A 615 42.71 -9.13 -1.80
N GLU A 616 43.25 -9.94 -0.89
CA GLU A 616 43.95 -11.19 -1.20
C GLU A 616 43.02 -12.24 -1.82
N ASN A 617 41.76 -12.28 -1.36
CA ASN A 617 40.78 -13.26 -1.79
C ASN A 617 39.98 -12.84 -3.04
N MET A 618 40.07 -11.59 -3.47
CA MET A 618 39.23 -11.07 -4.55
C MET A 618 39.44 -11.77 -5.89
N SER A 619 40.65 -12.23 -6.17
CA SER A 619 40.94 -12.95 -7.43
C SER A 619 40.13 -14.26 -7.51
N SER A 620 40.14 -15.05 -6.44
CA SER A 620 39.38 -16.32 -6.35
C SER A 620 37.88 -16.07 -6.41
N ILE A 621 37.38 -15.07 -5.68
CA ILE A 621 35.95 -14.70 -5.69
C ILE A 621 35.48 -14.31 -7.09
N LEU A 622 36.25 -13.49 -7.80
CA LEU A 622 35.88 -13.03 -9.15
C LEU A 622 35.97 -14.14 -10.19
N SER A 623 36.83 -15.16 -9.98
CA SER A 623 36.84 -16.37 -10.82
C SER A 623 35.77 -17.39 -10.48
N GLY A 624 34.96 -17.13 -9.43
CA GLY A 624 33.91 -18.03 -8.95
C GLY A 624 34.39 -19.15 -8.04
N GLU A 625 35.65 -19.03 -7.57
CA GLU A 625 36.28 -19.99 -6.65
C GLU A 625 36.08 -19.53 -5.19
N CYS A 626 35.95 -20.48 -4.28
CA CYS A 626 35.93 -20.18 -2.86
C CYS A 626 37.35 -19.91 -2.37
N PRO A 627 37.63 -18.82 -1.66
CA PRO A 627 38.96 -18.57 -1.10
C PRO A 627 39.41 -19.67 -0.13
N ASP A 628 40.70 -19.89 -0.06
CA ASP A 628 41.30 -20.89 0.82
C ASP A 628 40.91 -20.61 2.30
N GLY A 629 40.49 -21.66 3.00
CA GLY A 629 40.08 -21.58 4.41
C GLY A 629 38.60 -21.24 4.64
N PHE A 630 37.80 -21.14 3.56
CA PHE A 630 36.35 -20.95 3.65
C PHE A 630 35.61 -22.10 2.96
N ASP A 631 34.40 -22.39 3.42
CA ASP A 631 33.52 -23.37 2.78
C ASP A 631 32.56 -22.69 1.79
N VAL A 632 32.06 -23.44 0.80
CA VAL A 632 31.07 -22.94 -0.16
C VAL A 632 29.77 -22.52 0.55
N GLU A 633 29.46 -23.13 1.68
CA GLU A 633 28.30 -22.79 2.51
C GLU A 633 28.46 -21.46 3.30
N ASP A 634 29.70 -20.97 3.46
CA ASP A 634 29.99 -19.70 4.13
C ASP A 634 29.68 -18.45 3.27
N LYS A 635 29.13 -18.64 2.08
CA LYS A 635 28.78 -17.56 1.11
C LYS A 635 27.54 -16.74 1.50
N ILE A 636 27.13 -16.78 2.73
CA ILE A 636 25.87 -16.11 3.18
C ILE A 636 25.99 -14.60 3.12
#